data_94a159a239514776de403d0e373867ae
#
_entry.id   94a159a239514776de403d0e373867ae
#
_cell.length_a   1.000
_cell.length_b   1.000
_cell.length_c   1.000
_cell.angle_alpha   90.00
_cell.angle_beta   90.00
_cell.angle_gamma   90.00
#
_symmetry.space_group_name_H-M   'P 1'
#
loop_
_entity.id
_entity.type
_entity.pdbx_description
1 polymer ?
#
loop_
_entity_poly.entity_id
_entity_poly.type
_entity_poly.pdbx_seq_one_letter_code
_entity_poly.pdbx_strand_id
1 'polypeptide(L)'
;MNSTKSKHYKLWLILAGICFILAVASAFAMNMAHQTGNLATSLNFQTGMKNYSVLHNEATGYTLVGTQQNKLLAYDAEGNEAWSFEGKSIFRDIVQDEAAGLAYAGCEDSNIYVFDIQSGELKNTINIGRRLYALDLSDDGSQLAVSGYINASKSYVMVYDAKTGEELSNIKVQSAMQGIAFSPEGNVVYGNNQGRVVEIDLEGETIKETRVNYEIVSFTRNPNCNYYIVGDKNAEYTVLDMDMNVVRSGIAEGEELIGSVAAIDNSGEYTMVGTESGFLFVFDSGNKNIFTTRLSTVDIKDIEQAGDQILITGVANFLYSVDIGSLSSSVLLSSLSVVFIVLLLVFGTAVIVFLFLGVPPMRRFAGRFFKAVHKHRMAYLMLIPTFVLIAIFCYYPMFTALTRAFTNWSRDNYYWYEIEFIGFDNFVTMWTEGYFLTGLKNMFILLVTGLAKLLTIPVLLAWLVFSMKNARQKYIFRFLFVLPMVVPGLVSTLMWKQMFDPTIGALNQVLAAIGHPEWQQVWLAMGDNTIWTVVLMGFPWVNAMAFLVFYGGMLDIDASLLEAAKVDGSNRWKDFWFIILPLIKPQLKIMIILTFIGCIQDYGGIFLLTQGGPGTSTYVPGLELYYNATKFGRYGYACALGLVMFAAIMICTLIQMRLKSSDEN
;
A
#
# COMPACT_ATOMS: atom_id res chain seq x y z
N MET A 1 56.86 -0.57 -26.18
CA MET A 1 55.40 -0.50 -26.37
C MET A 1 54.58 -0.99 -25.19
N ASN A 2 55.13 -1.61 -24.14
CA ASN A 2 54.36 -2.15 -22.97
C ASN A 2 54.16 -1.15 -21.80
N SER A 3 54.95 -0.07 -21.69
CA SER A 3 54.84 0.86 -20.55
C SER A 3 53.71 1.89 -20.68
N THR A 4 53.35 2.28 -21.90
CA THR A 4 52.23 3.21 -22.16
C THR A 4 50.86 2.56 -21.96
N LYS A 5 50.70 1.28 -22.27
CA LYS A 5 49.46 0.54 -22.03
C LYS A 5 49.17 0.32 -20.54
N SER A 6 50.20 0.25 -19.68
CA SER A 6 50.06 0.09 -18.22
C SER A 6 49.58 1.36 -17.52
N LYS A 7 49.92 2.55 -18.04
CA LYS A 7 49.49 3.82 -17.43
C LYS A 7 48.00 4.13 -17.64
N HIS A 8 47.42 3.73 -18.76
CA HIS A 8 46.03 4.05 -19.08
C HIS A 8 45.00 3.29 -18.22
N TYR A 9 45.22 2.02 -17.83
CA TYR A 9 44.24 1.32 -16.99
C TYR A 9 44.22 1.85 -15.55
N LYS A 10 45.37 2.26 -15.01
CA LYS A 10 45.43 2.89 -13.70
C LYS A 10 44.65 4.20 -13.65
N LEU A 11 44.73 5.00 -14.76
CA LEU A 11 43.95 6.22 -14.86
C LEU A 11 42.46 5.96 -14.83
N TRP A 12 41.95 4.93 -15.54
CA TRP A 12 40.54 4.57 -15.53
C TRP A 12 40.07 4.08 -14.15
N LEU A 13 40.89 3.35 -13.43
CA LEU A 13 40.56 2.92 -12.04
C LEU A 13 40.57 4.10 -11.07
N ILE A 14 41.47 5.07 -11.24
CA ILE A 14 41.47 6.30 -10.43
C ILE A 14 40.19 7.12 -10.73
N LEU A 15 39.82 7.27 -12.00
CA LEU A 15 38.59 7.96 -12.39
C LEU A 15 37.34 7.24 -11.85
N ALA A 16 37.33 5.91 -11.87
CA ALA A 16 36.26 5.13 -11.26
C ALA A 16 36.14 5.39 -9.74
N GLY A 17 37.29 5.44 -9.04
CA GLY A 17 37.33 5.77 -7.60
C GLY A 17 36.83 7.19 -7.31
N ILE A 18 37.22 8.17 -8.11
CA ILE A 18 36.70 9.56 -7.96
C ILE A 18 35.21 9.63 -8.20
N CYS A 19 34.69 9.01 -9.27
CA CYS A 19 33.26 8.97 -9.55
C CYS A 19 32.49 8.21 -8.48
N PHE A 20 33.06 7.17 -7.88
CA PHE A 20 32.45 6.46 -6.74
C PHE A 20 32.31 7.36 -5.52
N ILE A 21 33.37 8.12 -5.18
CA ILE A 21 33.31 9.09 -4.07
C ILE A 21 32.25 10.16 -4.33
N LEU A 22 32.17 10.69 -5.57
CA LEU A 22 31.14 11.67 -5.96
C LEU A 22 29.73 11.08 -5.93
N ALA A 23 29.55 9.83 -6.31
CA ALA A 23 28.27 9.14 -6.21
C ALA A 23 27.84 8.97 -4.74
N VAL A 24 28.75 8.56 -3.84
CA VAL A 24 28.50 8.46 -2.41
C VAL A 24 28.20 9.83 -1.80
N ALA A 25 28.96 10.87 -2.18
CA ALA A 25 28.69 12.23 -1.73
C ALA A 25 27.31 12.74 -2.20
N SER A 26 26.92 12.44 -3.44
CA SER A 26 25.60 12.78 -3.97
C SER A 26 24.49 12.04 -3.24
N ALA A 27 24.69 10.75 -2.90
CA ALA A 27 23.72 9.98 -2.10
C ALA A 27 23.58 10.53 -0.67
N PHE A 28 24.69 10.92 -0.05
CA PHE A 28 24.67 11.53 1.28
C PHE A 28 24.02 12.90 1.26
N ALA A 29 24.33 13.75 0.27
CA ALA A 29 23.70 15.07 0.10
C ALA A 29 22.19 14.94 -0.20
N MET A 30 21.79 13.93 -0.98
CA MET A 30 20.38 13.61 -1.20
C MET A 30 19.68 13.24 0.11
N ASN A 31 20.30 12.39 0.93
CA ASN A 31 19.73 11.99 2.22
C ASN A 31 19.66 13.17 3.20
N MET A 32 20.68 14.03 3.25
CA MET A 32 20.63 15.26 4.06
C MET A 32 19.55 16.23 3.55
N ALA A 33 19.47 16.46 2.25
CA ALA A 33 18.45 17.32 1.65
C ALA A 33 17.04 16.77 1.93
N HIS A 34 16.92 15.45 2.02
CA HIS A 34 15.66 14.80 2.35
C HIS A 34 15.31 14.89 3.83
N GLN A 35 16.27 14.67 4.74
CA GLN A 35 16.05 14.80 6.18
C GLN A 35 15.75 16.24 6.63
N THR A 36 16.37 17.23 5.98
CA THR A 36 16.10 18.66 6.24
C THR A 36 14.91 19.20 5.48
N GLY A 37 14.47 18.52 4.41
CA GLY A 37 13.24 18.82 3.68
C GLY A 37 11.99 18.20 4.28
N ASN A 38 12.13 17.26 5.20
CA ASN A 38 11.03 16.87 6.08
C ASN A 38 10.75 18.05 7.00
N LEU A 39 9.53 18.58 6.92
CA LEU A 39 9.05 19.65 7.79
C LEU A 39 9.47 19.33 9.22
N ALA A 40 10.27 20.20 9.82
CA ALA A 40 10.60 20.10 11.22
C ALA A 40 9.31 20.30 12.02
N THR A 41 8.68 19.21 12.40
CA THR A 41 7.57 19.22 13.32
C THR A 41 8.14 19.55 14.70
N SER A 42 7.95 20.79 15.15
CA SER A 42 8.47 21.23 16.45
C SER A 42 7.65 20.72 17.62
N LEU A 43 6.36 20.47 17.42
CA LEU A 43 5.47 19.82 18.37
C LEU A 43 4.92 18.55 17.72
N ASN A 44 5.35 17.40 18.20
CA ASN A 44 4.83 16.12 17.77
C ASN A 44 4.59 15.31 19.04
N PHE A 45 3.39 15.43 19.61
CA PHE A 45 3.02 14.68 20.80
C PHE A 45 1.72 13.92 20.61
N GLN A 46 1.61 12.80 21.32
CA GLN A 46 0.42 11.96 21.28
C GLN A 46 -0.54 12.39 22.37
N THR A 47 -1.74 12.79 21.99
CA THR A 47 -2.84 13.07 22.93
C THR A 47 -3.43 11.82 23.56
N GLY A 48 -3.15 10.65 23.00
CA GLY A 48 -3.73 9.36 23.40
C GLY A 48 -5.21 9.20 23.03
N MET A 49 -5.83 10.22 22.42
CA MET A 49 -7.25 10.27 22.07
C MET A 49 -7.46 10.72 20.64
N LYS A 50 -8.59 10.36 20.05
CA LYS A 50 -8.98 10.84 18.71
C LYS A 50 -9.35 12.31 18.79
N ASN A 51 -8.58 13.17 18.14
CA ASN A 51 -8.77 14.61 18.14
C ASN A 51 -9.81 15.04 17.11
N TYR A 52 -10.39 16.20 17.30
CA TYR A 52 -11.36 16.78 16.39
C TYR A 52 -11.07 18.26 16.06
N SER A 53 -10.79 19.07 17.05
CA SER A 53 -10.50 20.51 16.92
C SER A 53 -9.23 20.88 17.69
N VAL A 54 -8.59 21.95 17.26
CA VAL A 54 -7.39 22.51 17.92
C VAL A 54 -7.50 24.04 17.98
N LEU A 55 -7.03 24.62 19.05
CA LEU A 55 -6.90 26.05 19.23
C LEU A 55 -5.60 26.36 19.95
N HIS A 56 -4.86 27.36 19.47
CA HIS A 56 -3.67 27.86 20.15
C HIS A 56 -3.86 29.29 20.61
N ASN A 57 -3.49 29.56 21.84
CA ASN A 57 -3.47 30.93 22.38
C ASN A 57 -2.04 31.46 22.44
N GLU A 58 -1.72 32.44 21.58
CA GLU A 58 -0.36 32.98 21.48
C GLU A 58 0.07 33.71 22.76
N ALA A 59 -0.86 34.39 23.46
CA ALA A 59 -0.54 35.16 24.63
C ALA A 59 -0.12 34.28 25.83
N THR A 60 -0.69 33.11 25.98
CA THR A 60 -0.39 32.20 27.09
C THR A 60 0.47 30.98 26.68
N GLY A 61 0.61 30.72 25.40
CA GLY A 61 1.29 29.52 24.85
C GLY A 61 0.52 28.21 25.05
N TYR A 62 -0.74 28.25 25.50
CA TYR A 62 -1.57 27.07 25.72
C TYR A 62 -2.20 26.58 24.38
N THR A 63 -2.23 25.29 24.22
CA THR A 63 -2.92 24.62 23.10
C THR A 63 -4.08 23.78 23.63
N LEU A 64 -5.29 24.07 23.18
CA LEU A 64 -6.49 23.32 23.50
C LEU A 64 -6.82 22.35 22.40
N VAL A 65 -7.17 21.11 22.77
CA VAL A 65 -7.54 20.04 21.82
C VAL A 65 -8.87 19.44 22.21
N GLY A 66 -9.85 19.59 21.34
CA GLY A 66 -11.15 18.93 21.44
C GLY A 66 -11.07 17.51 20.92
N THR A 67 -11.64 16.54 21.71
CA THR A 67 -11.54 15.13 21.34
C THR A 67 -12.90 14.52 20.99
N GLN A 68 -12.88 13.41 20.24
CA GLN A 68 -14.06 12.59 19.97
C GLN A 68 -14.49 11.73 21.18
N GLN A 69 -13.69 11.72 22.24
CA GLN A 69 -13.89 10.90 23.45
C GLN A 69 -14.32 11.75 24.64
N ASN A 70 -15.12 12.79 24.38
CA ASN A 70 -15.75 13.66 25.37
C ASN A 70 -14.78 14.50 26.21
N LYS A 71 -13.51 14.64 25.84
CA LYS A 71 -12.56 15.43 26.60
C LYS A 71 -12.10 16.66 25.84
N LEU A 72 -11.93 17.73 26.55
CA LEU A 72 -11.16 18.90 26.18
C LEU A 72 -9.83 18.83 26.94
N LEU A 73 -8.72 18.88 26.23
CA LEU A 73 -7.37 18.80 26.77
C LEU A 73 -6.68 20.13 26.57
N ALA A 74 -5.93 20.60 27.55
CA ALA A 74 -5.09 21.78 27.42
C ALA A 74 -3.63 21.41 27.70
N TYR A 75 -2.77 21.82 26.81
CA TYR A 75 -1.33 21.60 26.87
C TYR A 75 -0.61 22.94 27.05
N ASP A 76 0.44 22.96 27.88
CA ASP A 76 1.32 24.10 28.06
C ASP A 76 2.29 24.25 26.85
N ALA A 77 3.12 25.33 26.89
CA ALA A 77 4.10 25.57 25.83
C ALA A 77 5.18 24.47 25.70
N GLU A 78 5.40 23.68 26.74
CA GLU A 78 6.30 22.55 26.77
C GLU A 78 5.65 21.24 26.27
N GLY A 79 4.32 21.27 25.99
CA GLY A 79 3.55 20.10 25.53
C GLY A 79 3.09 19.15 26.63
N ASN A 80 3.12 19.57 27.92
CA ASN A 80 2.56 18.81 29.02
C ASN A 80 1.08 19.11 29.19
N GLU A 81 0.26 18.09 29.55
CA GLU A 81 -1.14 18.29 29.89
C GLU A 81 -1.24 19.17 31.16
N ALA A 82 -1.76 20.39 30.97
CA ALA A 82 -1.93 21.34 32.04
C ALA A 82 -3.24 21.15 32.81
N TRP A 83 -4.32 20.98 32.06
CA TRP A 83 -5.64 20.63 32.58
C TRP A 83 -6.48 19.89 31.54
N SER A 84 -7.53 19.25 32.01
CA SER A 84 -8.53 18.59 31.15
C SER A 84 -9.93 18.72 31.71
N PHE A 85 -10.91 18.69 30.83
CA PHE A 85 -12.34 18.71 31.17
C PHE A 85 -13.08 17.60 30.45
N GLU A 86 -13.99 16.91 31.15
CA GLU A 86 -14.82 15.84 30.59
C GLU A 86 -16.23 16.35 30.34
N GLY A 87 -16.62 16.47 29.07
CA GLY A 87 -17.96 16.76 28.62
C GLY A 87 -18.82 15.51 28.50
N LYS A 88 -19.97 15.62 27.82
CA LYS A 88 -20.87 14.48 27.61
C LYS A 88 -20.85 13.96 26.16
N SER A 89 -20.17 14.65 25.27
CA SER A 89 -20.06 14.30 23.85
C SER A 89 -18.78 14.88 23.22
N ILE A 90 -18.65 14.79 21.89
CA ILE A 90 -17.52 15.28 21.10
C ILE A 90 -17.40 16.80 21.24
N PHE A 91 -16.19 17.30 21.47
CA PHE A 91 -15.84 18.70 21.31
C PHE A 91 -15.54 18.98 19.83
N ARG A 92 -16.44 19.69 19.16
CA ARG A 92 -16.47 19.88 17.73
C ARG A 92 -15.61 21.03 17.24
N ASP A 93 -15.68 22.14 17.99
CA ASP A 93 -15.09 23.39 17.58
C ASP A 93 -14.70 24.22 18.82
N ILE A 94 -13.65 25.02 18.72
CA ILE A 94 -13.16 25.83 19.82
C ILE A 94 -12.76 27.20 19.26
N VAL A 95 -13.30 28.27 19.83
CA VAL A 95 -12.90 29.63 19.51
C VAL A 95 -12.47 30.39 20.78
N GLN A 96 -11.75 31.47 20.64
CA GLN A 96 -11.22 32.25 21.79
C GLN A 96 -11.52 33.72 21.70
N ASP A 97 -11.69 34.31 22.85
CA ASP A 97 -11.50 35.74 23.07
C ASP A 97 -10.08 35.92 23.65
N GLU A 98 -9.14 36.24 22.80
CA GLU A 98 -7.75 36.36 23.17
C GLU A 98 -7.54 37.50 24.18
N ALA A 99 -8.28 38.61 24.02
CA ALA A 99 -8.19 39.78 24.90
C ALA A 99 -8.71 39.49 26.31
N ALA A 100 -9.73 38.64 26.44
CA ALA A 100 -10.30 38.22 27.73
C ALA A 100 -9.61 36.97 28.30
N GLY A 101 -8.82 36.21 27.50
CA GLY A 101 -8.21 34.93 27.88
C GLY A 101 -9.23 33.81 28.05
N LEU A 102 -10.34 33.86 27.30
CA LEU A 102 -11.43 32.90 27.38
C LEU A 102 -11.49 31.99 26.13
N ALA A 103 -11.72 30.73 26.36
CA ALA A 103 -12.04 29.78 25.29
C ALA A 103 -13.51 29.33 25.36
N TYR A 104 -14.15 29.27 24.22
CA TYR A 104 -15.51 28.80 24.02
C TYR A 104 -15.43 27.45 23.33
N ALA A 105 -15.66 26.37 24.05
CA ALA A 105 -15.57 24.99 23.52
C ALA A 105 -16.96 24.42 23.24
N GLY A 106 -17.27 24.24 21.98
CA GLY A 106 -18.54 23.72 21.49
C GLY A 106 -18.61 22.20 21.56
N CYS A 107 -19.59 21.67 22.32
CA CYS A 107 -19.79 20.25 22.50
C CYS A 107 -21.10 19.77 21.83
N GLU A 108 -21.10 18.59 21.24
CA GLU A 108 -22.31 17.99 20.65
C GLU A 108 -23.41 17.63 21.69
N ASP A 109 -23.11 17.77 22.98
CA ASP A 109 -24.10 17.62 24.06
C ASP A 109 -25.07 18.80 24.21
N SER A 110 -25.05 19.73 23.24
CA SER A 110 -25.85 20.94 23.17
C SER A 110 -25.38 22.05 24.13
N ASN A 111 -24.14 22.02 24.57
CA ASN A 111 -23.55 23.05 25.41
C ASN A 111 -22.30 23.66 24.78
N ILE A 112 -22.09 24.93 25.07
CA ILE A 112 -20.81 25.62 24.86
C ILE A 112 -20.24 25.89 26.25
N TYR A 113 -19.06 25.35 26.50
CA TYR A 113 -18.36 25.51 27.77
C TYR A 113 -17.35 26.65 27.66
N VAL A 114 -17.42 27.64 28.56
CA VAL A 114 -16.53 28.77 28.54
C VAL A 114 -15.48 28.62 29.64
N PHE A 115 -14.24 28.56 29.25
CA PHE A 115 -13.09 28.35 30.15
C PHE A 115 -12.16 29.57 30.17
N ASP A 116 -11.54 29.81 31.31
CA ASP A 116 -10.30 30.57 31.39
C ASP A 116 -9.17 29.66 30.86
N ILE A 117 -8.48 30.09 29.80
CA ILE A 117 -7.53 29.28 29.07
C ILE A 117 -6.38 28.77 29.94
N GLN A 118 -5.87 29.65 30.83
CA GLN A 118 -4.68 29.35 31.63
C GLN A 118 -4.99 28.48 32.84
N SER A 119 -6.09 28.76 33.54
CA SER A 119 -6.44 28.05 34.78
C SER A 119 -7.30 26.79 34.55
N GLY A 120 -7.98 26.68 33.39
CA GLY A 120 -8.97 25.63 33.13
C GLY A 120 -10.28 25.78 33.92
N GLU A 121 -10.48 26.96 34.58
CA GLU A 121 -11.70 27.21 35.34
C GLU A 121 -12.89 27.40 34.42
N LEU A 122 -13.94 26.62 34.61
CA LEU A 122 -15.21 26.77 33.89
C LEU A 122 -15.93 28.05 34.38
N LYS A 123 -16.01 29.03 33.52
CA LYS A 123 -16.63 30.36 33.85
C LYS A 123 -18.13 30.36 33.57
N ASN A 124 -18.56 29.74 32.49
CA ASN A 124 -19.97 29.70 32.06
C ASN A 124 -20.28 28.46 31.25
N THR A 125 -21.56 28.13 31.11
CA THR A 125 -22.08 27.11 30.23
C THR A 125 -23.32 27.64 29.53
N ILE A 126 -23.27 27.76 28.20
CA ILE A 126 -24.37 28.21 27.35
C ILE A 126 -25.05 27.02 26.76
N ASN A 127 -26.34 26.80 27.09
CA ASN A 127 -27.11 25.69 26.53
C ASN A 127 -27.83 26.15 25.26
N ILE A 128 -27.50 25.56 24.11
CA ILE A 128 -28.08 25.91 22.81
C ILE A 128 -29.28 25.02 22.42
N GLY A 129 -29.64 23.98 23.21
CA GLY A 129 -30.76 23.08 22.99
C GLY A 129 -30.69 22.21 21.74
N ARG A 130 -29.58 22.22 21.02
CA ARG A 130 -29.33 21.47 19.74
C ARG A 130 -27.89 20.99 19.67
N ARG A 131 -27.64 19.97 18.86
CA ARG A 131 -26.26 19.53 18.62
C ARG A 131 -25.49 20.62 17.87
N LEU A 132 -24.34 20.97 18.38
CA LEU A 132 -23.42 21.94 17.77
C LEU A 132 -22.65 21.31 16.61
N TYR A 133 -22.43 22.08 15.56
CA TYR A 133 -21.55 21.71 14.47
C TYR A 133 -20.30 22.61 14.38
N ALA A 134 -20.48 23.92 14.37
CA ALA A 134 -19.41 24.91 14.32
C ALA A 134 -19.81 26.14 15.12
N LEU A 135 -18.81 26.93 15.53
CA LEU A 135 -19.01 28.20 16.21
C LEU A 135 -17.95 29.21 15.76
N ASP A 136 -18.28 30.50 15.85
CA ASP A 136 -17.38 31.61 15.60
C ASP A 136 -17.68 32.77 16.56
N LEU A 137 -16.67 33.53 16.89
CA LEU A 137 -16.76 34.69 17.77
C LEU A 137 -16.60 35.96 16.94
N SER A 138 -17.44 36.99 17.20
CA SER A 138 -17.32 38.31 16.56
C SER A 138 -15.96 38.96 16.89
N ASP A 139 -15.44 39.78 15.99
CA ASP A 139 -14.13 40.40 16.10
C ASP A 139 -13.98 41.27 17.39
N ASP A 140 -15.10 41.77 17.95
CA ASP A 140 -15.16 42.50 19.20
C ASP A 140 -15.36 41.62 20.45
N GLY A 141 -15.48 40.31 20.28
CA GLY A 141 -15.69 39.33 21.36
C GLY A 141 -17.07 39.42 22.03
N SER A 142 -18.04 40.14 21.44
CA SER A 142 -19.36 40.38 22.07
C SER A 142 -20.41 39.33 21.71
N GLN A 143 -20.32 38.72 20.52
CA GLN A 143 -21.33 37.83 20.00
C GLN A 143 -20.71 36.50 19.59
N LEU A 144 -21.46 35.41 19.76
CA LEU A 144 -21.08 34.05 19.39
C LEU A 144 -22.08 33.50 18.40
N ALA A 145 -21.65 33.25 17.15
CA ALA A 145 -22.42 32.58 16.13
C ALA A 145 -22.27 31.07 16.25
N VAL A 146 -23.35 30.36 16.18
CA VAL A 146 -23.41 28.91 16.39
C VAL A 146 -24.20 28.22 15.28
N SER A 147 -23.62 27.25 14.68
CA SER A 147 -24.28 26.30 13.78
C SER A 147 -24.84 25.13 14.57
N GLY A 148 -26.16 25.07 14.73
CA GLY A 148 -26.83 23.95 15.40
C GLY A 148 -27.62 23.08 14.43
N TYR A 149 -27.73 21.79 14.70
CA TYR A 149 -28.51 20.88 13.87
C TYR A 149 -29.37 19.91 14.68
N ILE A 150 -30.49 19.48 14.08
CA ILE A 150 -31.36 18.39 14.58
C ILE A 150 -31.14 17.13 13.74
N ASN A 151 -31.04 17.30 12.42
CA ASN A 151 -30.76 16.24 11.47
C ASN A 151 -30.20 16.86 10.17
N ALA A 152 -29.77 16.03 9.21
CA ALA A 152 -29.13 16.46 7.95
C ALA A 152 -29.90 17.47 7.10
N SER A 153 -31.19 17.72 7.36
CA SER A 153 -32.04 18.65 6.61
C SER A 153 -32.58 19.82 7.44
N LYS A 154 -32.22 19.88 8.72
CA LYS A 154 -32.73 20.92 9.65
C LYS A 154 -31.59 21.46 10.48
N SER A 155 -31.02 22.56 10.03
CA SER A 155 -29.98 23.32 10.71
C SER A 155 -30.50 24.68 11.17
N TYR A 156 -29.78 25.28 12.07
CA TYR A 156 -30.12 26.56 12.67
C TYR A 156 -28.86 27.42 12.82
N VAL A 157 -28.95 28.66 12.39
CA VAL A 157 -28.03 29.73 12.77
C VAL A 157 -28.53 30.33 14.05
N MET A 158 -27.74 30.32 15.09
CA MET A 158 -28.06 30.91 16.37
C MET A 158 -26.98 31.90 16.75
N VAL A 159 -27.35 33.04 17.31
CA VAL A 159 -26.42 34.05 17.79
C VAL A 159 -26.71 34.30 19.27
N TYR A 160 -25.65 34.28 20.06
CA TYR A 160 -25.69 34.51 21.53
C TYR A 160 -24.82 35.69 21.91
N ASP A 161 -25.21 36.40 22.96
CA ASP A 161 -24.30 37.29 23.67
C ASP A 161 -23.20 36.44 24.33
N ALA A 162 -21.96 36.66 24.00
CA ALA A 162 -20.85 35.79 24.42
C ALA A 162 -20.63 35.81 25.95
N LYS A 163 -20.97 36.89 26.62
CA LYS A 163 -20.75 37.08 28.08
C LYS A 163 -21.92 36.55 28.91
N THR A 164 -23.15 36.87 28.48
CA THR A 164 -24.35 36.50 29.25
C THR A 164 -24.89 35.14 28.85
N GLY A 165 -24.64 34.68 27.62
CA GLY A 165 -25.24 33.51 27.04
C GLY A 165 -26.70 33.68 26.62
N GLU A 166 -27.19 34.94 26.51
CA GLU A 166 -28.55 35.22 26.05
C GLU A 166 -28.66 35.03 24.56
N GLU A 167 -29.73 34.31 24.10
CA GLU A 167 -30.01 34.08 22.64
C GLU A 167 -30.47 35.40 22.01
N LEU A 168 -29.72 35.89 21.03
CA LEU A 168 -30.03 37.11 20.28
C LEU A 168 -30.78 36.82 18.99
N SER A 169 -30.47 35.67 18.33
CA SER A 169 -31.11 35.27 17.09
C SER A 169 -31.15 33.73 16.97
N ASN A 170 -32.19 33.21 16.27
CA ASN A 170 -32.39 31.77 16.08
C ASN A 170 -33.12 31.53 14.74
N ILE A 171 -32.34 31.31 13.71
CA ILE A 171 -32.82 31.25 12.32
C ILE A 171 -32.76 29.82 11.82
N LYS A 172 -33.89 29.31 11.30
CA LYS A 172 -33.95 28.00 10.71
C LYS A 172 -33.47 28.02 9.25
N VAL A 173 -32.51 27.14 8.93
CA VAL A 173 -31.96 26.96 7.57
C VAL A 173 -32.34 25.58 7.02
N GLN A 174 -32.66 25.50 5.72
CA GLN A 174 -33.10 24.26 5.06
C GLN A 174 -31.95 23.44 4.43
N SER A 175 -30.73 23.58 4.93
CA SER A 175 -29.57 22.84 4.45
C SER A 175 -28.65 22.48 5.63
N ALA A 176 -27.87 21.41 5.49
CA ALA A 176 -26.85 21.10 6.48
C ALA A 176 -25.69 22.15 6.34
N MET A 177 -25.34 22.78 7.46
CA MET A 177 -24.20 23.71 7.51
C MET A 177 -22.92 22.96 7.84
N GLN A 178 -21.81 23.41 7.27
CA GLN A 178 -20.49 22.79 7.40
C GLN A 178 -19.45 23.74 8.04
N GLY A 179 -19.86 24.95 8.41
CA GLY A 179 -19.09 25.95 9.10
C GLY A 179 -19.86 27.26 9.14
N ILE A 180 -19.46 28.15 10.03
CA ILE A 180 -20.08 29.44 10.30
C ILE A 180 -19.01 30.47 10.61
N ALA A 181 -19.24 31.73 10.22
CA ALA A 181 -18.35 32.83 10.55
C ALA A 181 -19.14 34.15 10.61
N PHE A 182 -18.59 35.17 11.30
CA PHE A 182 -19.11 36.51 11.18
C PHE A 182 -18.52 37.25 9.97
N SER A 183 -19.32 38.09 9.33
CA SER A 183 -18.81 39.08 8.38
C SER A 183 -18.26 40.31 9.15
N PRO A 184 -17.45 41.15 8.49
CA PRO A 184 -16.99 42.41 9.11
C PRO A 184 -18.12 43.38 9.49
N GLU A 185 -19.27 43.24 8.83
CA GLU A 185 -20.47 44.04 9.11
C GLU A 185 -21.29 43.50 10.28
N GLY A 186 -20.91 42.36 10.87
CA GLY A 186 -21.62 41.70 11.97
C GLY A 186 -22.75 40.77 11.53
N ASN A 187 -22.86 40.46 10.23
CA ASN A 187 -23.80 39.48 9.71
C ASN A 187 -23.20 38.07 9.88
N VAL A 188 -24.01 37.05 9.66
CA VAL A 188 -23.58 35.66 9.75
C VAL A 188 -23.39 35.04 8.36
N VAL A 189 -22.20 34.49 8.11
CA VAL A 189 -21.87 33.76 6.86
C VAL A 189 -21.72 32.28 7.18
N TYR A 190 -22.31 31.42 6.37
CA TYR A 190 -22.18 29.98 6.54
C TYR A 190 -22.02 29.24 5.21
N GLY A 191 -21.24 28.16 5.24
CA GLY A 191 -21.13 27.22 4.15
C GLY A 191 -22.08 26.01 4.32
N ASN A 192 -22.69 25.54 3.24
CA ASN A 192 -23.62 24.43 3.29
C ASN A 192 -23.27 23.25 2.37
N ASN A 193 -23.89 22.10 2.65
CA ASN A 193 -23.71 20.87 1.87
C ASN A 193 -24.28 20.91 0.44
N GLN A 194 -24.88 22.04 0.02
CA GLN A 194 -25.36 22.26 -1.36
C GLN A 194 -24.34 23.05 -2.21
N GLY A 195 -23.16 23.29 -1.69
CA GLY A 195 -22.10 24.06 -2.36
C GLY A 195 -22.40 25.55 -2.40
N ARG A 196 -23.02 26.10 -1.36
CA ARG A 196 -23.33 27.53 -1.26
C ARG A 196 -22.73 28.12 0.00
N VAL A 197 -22.15 29.30 -0.15
CA VAL A 197 -21.78 30.20 0.94
C VAL A 197 -22.82 31.30 0.97
N VAL A 198 -23.48 31.51 2.11
CA VAL A 198 -24.62 32.40 2.25
C VAL A 198 -24.38 33.35 3.42
N GLU A 199 -24.58 34.64 3.18
CA GLU A 199 -24.61 35.68 4.20
C GLU A 199 -26.06 36.06 4.53
N ILE A 200 -26.37 36.08 5.82
CA ILE A 200 -27.69 36.45 6.34
C ILE A 200 -27.53 37.49 7.41
N ASP A 201 -28.51 38.37 7.55
CA ASP A 201 -28.63 39.26 8.74
C ASP A 201 -29.16 38.51 9.95
N LEU A 202 -29.28 39.20 11.09
CA LEU A 202 -29.77 38.61 12.34
C LEU A 202 -31.29 38.30 12.32
N GLU A 203 -32.02 38.83 11.35
CA GLU A 203 -33.44 38.55 11.09
C GLU A 203 -33.64 37.36 10.17
N GLY A 204 -32.57 36.88 9.47
CA GLY A 204 -32.58 35.71 8.59
C GLY A 204 -32.81 36.04 7.13
N GLU A 205 -32.77 37.31 6.73
CA GLU A 205 -32.85 37.71 5.33
C GLU A 205 -31.47 37.46 4.66
N THR A 206 -31.49 36.86 3.48
CA THR A 206 -30.27 36.59 2.70
C THR A 206 -29.78 37.88 2.07
N ILE A 207 -28.58 38.32 2.47
CA ILE A 207 -27.92 39.50 1.94
C ILE A 207 -27.19 39.11 0.64
N LYS A 208 -26.41 37.99 0.70
CA LYS A 208 -25.59 37.54 -0.41
C LYS A 208 -25.46 36.03 -0.45
N GLU A 209 -25.28 35.48 -1.63
CA GLU A 209 -25.06 34.06 -1.86
C GLU A 209 -24.05 33.84 -2.96
N THR A 210 -23.06 32.98 -2.71
CA THR A 210 -22.06 32.58 -3.71
C THR A 210 -22.04 31.06 -3.79
N ARG A 211 -22.00 30.53 -5.01
CA ARG A 211 -21.96 29.10 -5.26
C ARG A 211 -20.53 28.67 -5.52
N VAL A 212 -20.08 27.65 -4.78
CA VAL A 212 -18.86 26.88 -5.07
C VAL A 212 -19.21 25.57 -5.77
N ASN A 213 -18.24 24.86 -6.35
CA ASN A 213 -18.53 23.80 -7.31
C ASN A 213 -19.19 22.56 -6.70
N TYR A 214 -18.83 22.17 -5.47
CA TYR A 214 -19.23 20.89 -4.88
C TYR A 214 -19.74 21.05 -3.43
N GLU A 215 -20.13 19.94 -2.82
CA GLU A 215 -20.57 19.86 -1.42
C GLU A 215 -19.46 20.37 -0.50
N ILE A 216 -19.74 21.43 0.26
CA ILE A 216 -18.81 22.00 1.24
C ILE A 216 -18.64 21.01 2.39
N VAL A 217 -17.41 20.78 2.82
CA VAL A 217 -17.02 19.95 3.97
C VAL A 217 -16.49 20.81 5.11
N SER A 218 -15.78 21.89 4.80
CA SER A 218 -15.30 22.87 5.78
C SER A 218 -15.51 24.29 5.27
N PHE A 219 -15.78 25.19 6.20
CA PHE A 219 -15.90 26.63 5.96
C PHE A 219 -15.37 27.36 7.19
N THR A 220 -14.39 28.20 6.98
CA THR A 220 -13.80 29.04 8.04
C THR A 220 -13.49 30.42 7.52
N ARG A 221 -13.31 31.37 8.44
CA ARG A 221 -12.80 32.71 8.16
C ARG A 221 -11.45 32.87 8.84
N ASN A 222 -10.47 33.46 8.16
CA ASN A 222 -9.27 33.99 8.80
C ASN A 222 -9.38 35.50 8.93
N PRO A 223 -9.58 36.03 10.14
CA PRO A 223 -9.77 37.47 10.35
C PRO A 223 -8.50 38.28 10.03
N ASN A 224 -7.31 37.70 10.17
CA ASN A 224 -6.04 38.37 9.97
C ASN A 224 -5.77 38.73 8.49
N CYS A 225 -6.18 37.89 7.55
CA CYS A 225 -6.04 38.13 6.11
C CYS A 225 -7.36 38.53 5.43
N ASN A 226 -8.48 38.55 6.15
CA ASN A 226 -9.81 38.88 5.64
C ASN A 226 -10.25 38.05 4.44
N TYR A 227 -10.12 36.72 4.57
CA TYR A 227 -10.61 35.76 3.61
C TYR A 227 -11.54 34.72 4.26
N TYR A 228 -12.55 34.28 3.49
CA TYR A 228 -13.22 33.03 3.79
C TYR A 228 -12.56 31.92 2.99
N ILE A 229 -12.48 30.73 3.58
CA ILE A 229 -11.97 29.56 2.89
C ILE A 229 -12.95 28.41 3.00
N VAL A 230 -13.11 27.72 1.89
CA VAL A 230 -14.01 26.59 1.69
C VAL A 230 -13.19 25.40 1.30
N GLY A 231 -13.39 24.28 1.96
CA GLY A 231 -12.95 22.96 1.50
C GLY A 231 -14.15 22.10 1.10
N ASP A 232 -14.03 21.38 0.01
CA ASP A 232 -15.11 20.57 -0.51
C ASP A 232 -14.83 19.05 -0.51
N LYS A 233 -15.83 18.28 -0.87
CA LYS A 233 -15.77 16.81 -0.87
C LYS A 233 -14.79 16.21 -1.89
N ASN A 234 -14.39 16.95 -2.90
CA ASN A 234 -13.46 16.51 -3.94
C ASN A 234 -12.03 16.98 -3.70
N ALA A 235 -11.73 17.42 -2.46
CA ALA A 235 -10.45 18.01 -2.08
C ALA A 235 -10.09 19.27 -2.90
N GLU A 236 -11.11 20.00 -3.39
CA GLU A 236 -10.96 21.34 -3.94
C GLU A 236 -11.09 22.37 -2.82
N TYR A 237 -10.31 23.44 -2.88
CA TYR A 237 -10.47 24.57 -1.99
C TYR A 237 -10.85 25.81 -2.79
N THR A 238 -11.60 26.72 -2.16
CA THR A 238 -11.97 28.01 -2.73
C THR A 238 -11.74 29.09 -1.69
N VAL A 239 -10.98 30.11 -2.05
CA VAL A 239 -10.77 31.33 -1.23
C VAL A 239 -11.68 32.42 -1.74
N LEU A 240 -12.46 33.00 -0.84
CA LEU A 240 -13.38 34.10 -1.12
C LEU A 240 -12.90 35.36 -0.39
N ASP A 241 -13.06 36.51 -1.01
CA ASP A 241 -12.90 37.80 -0.32
C ASP A 241 -14.09 38.07 0.64
N MET A 242 -14.03 39.16 1.40
CA MET A 242 -15.14 39.55 2.29
C MET A 242 -16.42 39.86 1.56
N ASP A 243 -16.32 40.23 0.29
CA ASP A 243 -17.47 40.36 -0.62
C ASP A 243 -17.92 39.03 -1.24
N MET A 244 -17.46 37.89 -0.72
CA MET A 244 -17.76 36.54 -1.22
C MET A 244 -17.47 36.31 -2.73
N ASN A 245 -16.57 37.09 -3.35
CA ASN A 245 -16.09 36.81 -4.69
C ASN A 245 -14.96 35.79 -4.62
N VAL A 246 -14.92 34.87 -5.59
CA VAL A 246 -13.84 33.88 -5.69
C VAL A 246 -12.53 34.60 -6.07
N VAL A 247 -11.56 34.56 -5.15
CA VAL A 247 -10.20 35.11 -5.36
C VAL A 247 -9.32 34.07 -6.04
N ARG A 248 -9.35 32.84 -5.53
CA ARG A 248 -8.60 31.72 -6.07
C ARG A 248 -9.25 30.40 -5.67
N SER A 249 -9.01 29.36 -6.47
CA SER A 249 -9.39 27.99 -6.16
C SER A 249 -8.31 27.03 -6.67
N GLY A 250 -8.19 25.87 -6.05
CA GLY A 250 -7.27 24.83 -6.45
C GLY A 250 -7.79 23.47 -6.02
N ILE A 251 -7.22 22.43 -6.60
CA ILE A 251 -7.57 21.04 -6.29
C ILE A 251 -6.33 20.28 -5.81
N ALA A 252 -6.49 19.52 -4.75
CA ALA A 252 -5.46 18.57 -4.32
C ALA A 252 -5.53 17.34 -5.23
N GLU A 253 -4.49 17.14 -6.06
CA GLU A 253 -4.42 16.03 -7.00
C GLU A 253 -3.81 14.79 -6.33
N GLY A 254 -4.50 13.65 -6.40
CA GLY A 254 -4.02 12.37 -5.89
C GLY A 254 -5.08 11.28 -6.00
N GLU A 255 -4.67 10.03 -5.86
CA GLU A 255 -5.59 8.89 -5.82
C GLU A 255 -6.30 8.82 -4.46
N GLU A 256 -7.60 8.54 -4.45
CA GLU A 256 -8.44 8.33 -3.26
C GLU A 256 -8.59 9.57 -2.32
N LEU A 257 -8.50 10.78 -2.84
CA LEU A 257 -8.73 11.99 -2.04
C LEU A 257 -10.23 12.23 -1.87
N ILE A 258 -10.72 12.20 -0.63
CA ILE A 258 -12.12 12.45 -0.28
C ILE A 258 -12.12 13.47 0.85
N GLY A 259 -12.95 14.52 0.70
CA GLY A 259 -13.16 15.55 1.70
C GLY A 259 -11.94 16.42 1.94
N SER A 260 -12.12 17.67 2.28
CA SER A 260 -11.02 18.54 2.67
C SER A 260 -11.42 19.51 3.79
N VAL A 261 -10.54 19.62 4.76
CA VAL A 261 -10.48 20.78 5.67
C VAL A 261 -9.50 21.75 5.08
N ALA A 262 -9.92 22.98 4.82
CA ALA A 262 -9.09 24.00 4.23
C ALA A 262 -8.87 25.16 5.21
N ALA A 263 -7.63 25.62 5.29
CA ALA A 263 -7.22 26.77 6.07
C ALA A 263 -6.31 27.68 5.23
N ILE A 264 -6.24 28.94 5.59
CA ILE A 264 -5.36 29.93 4.98
C ILE A 264 -4.50 30.56 6.08
N ASP A 265 -3.22 30.81 5.78
CA ASP A 265 -2.32 31.44 6.73
C ASP A 265 -2.66 32.93 6.95
N ASN A 266 -2.17 33.50 8.03
CA ASN A 266 -2.45 34.88 8.40
C ASN A 266 -1.91 35.91 7.39
N SER A 267 -0.94 35.55 6.55
CA SER A 267 -0.46 36.41 5.47
C SER A 267 -1.35 36.36 4.22
N GLY A 268 -2.20 35.34 4.10
CA GLY A 268 -3.00 35.04 2.89
C GLY A 268 -2.17 34.48 1.72
N GLU A 269 -0.89 34.15 1.94
CA GLU A 269 -0.02 33.63 0.90
C GLU A 269 -0.16 32.13 0.72
N TYR A 270 -0.34 31.38 1.80
CA TYR A 270 -0.39 29.93 1.78
C TYR A 270 -1.79 29.42 2.10
N THR A 271 -2.24 28.46 1.29
CA THR A 271 -3.49 27.72 1.53
C THR A 271 -3.16 26.28 1.86
N MET A 272 -3.66 25.79 2.98
CA MET A 272 -3.47 24.44 3.47
C MET A 272 -4.74 23.63 3.29
N VAL A 273 -4.60 22.41 2.81
CA VAL A 273 -5.73 21.49 2.57
C VAL A 273 -5.41 20.15 3.20
N GLY A 274 -6.16 19.79 4.23
CA GLY A 274 -6.10 18.50 4.91
C GLY A 274 -7.21 17.57 4.38
N THR A 275 -6.88 16.32 4.06
CA THR A 275 -7.84 15.37 3.49
C THR A 275 -8.26 14.29 4.48
N GLU A 276 -9.38 13.61 4.19
CA GLU A 276 -9.83 12.42 4.94
C GLU A 276 -8.85 11.23 4.83
N SER A 277 -7.95 11.25 3.85
CA SER A 277 -6.88 10.25 3.70
C SER A 277 -5.60 10.61 4.48
N GLY A 278 -5.60 11.71 5.23
CA GLY A 278 -4.49 12.17 6.06
C GLY A 278 -3.37 12.89 5.32
N PHE A 279 -3.61 13.35 4.09
CA PHE A 279 -2.68 14.20 3.35
C PHE A 279 -2.86 15.67 3.72
N LEU A 280 -1.73 16.37 3.86
CA LEU A 280 -1.65 17.81 3.89
C LEU A 280 -1.05 18.31 2.58
N PHE A 281 -1.75 19.20 1.92
CA PHE A 281 -1.28 19.94 0.76
C PHE A 281 -1.10 21.41 1.16
N VAL A 282 -0.06 22.06 0.63
CA VAL A 282 0.16 23.49 0.79
C VAL A 282 0.31 24.12 -0.58
N PHE A 283 -0.51 25.14 -0.85
CA PHE A 283 -0.52 25.88 -2.09
C PHE A 283 -0.06 27.31 -1.85
N ASP A 284 0.70 27.88 -2.78
CA ASP A 284 1.05 29.30 -2.80
C ASP A 284 -0.10 30.17 -3.32
N SER A 285 0.08 31.49 -3.24
CA SER A 285 -0.90 32.46 -3.75
C SER A 285 -1.18 32.35 -5.25
N GLY A 286 -0.33 31.67 -6.02
CA GLY A 286 -0.50 31.34 -7.42
C GLY A 286 -1.22 30.01 -7.69
N ASN A 287 -1.81 29.36 -6.68
CA ASN A 287 -2.44 28.03 -6.74
C ASN A 287 -1.47 26.90 -7.08
N LYS A 288 -0.17 27.10 -6.94
CA LYS A 288 0.81 26.07 -7.17
C LYS A 288 0.97 25.22 -5.89
N ASN A 289 0.80 23.91 -5.99
CA ASN A 289 1.14 23.00 -4.91
C ASN A 289 2.65 23.06 -4.67
N ILE A 290 3.05 23.58 -3.53
CA ILE A 290 4.45 23.74 -3.12
C ILE A 290 4.91 22.64 -2.18
N PHE A 291 3.97 21.99 -1.48
CA PHE A 291 4.28 20.94 -0.54
C PHE A 291 3.12 19.95 -0.40
N THR A 292 3.45 18.67 -0.32
CA THR A 292 2.50 17.59 -0.04
C THR A 292 3.17 16.59 0.89
N THR A 293 2.49 16.27 1.98
CA THR A 293 2.92 15.21 2.89
C THR A 293 1.72 14.44 3.40
N ARG A 294 1.93 13.19 3.80
CA ARG A 294 0.93 12.40 4.51
C ARG A 294 1.27 12.39 5.98
N LEU A 295 0.43 13.00 6.79
CA LEU A 295 0.62 13.09 8.25
C LEU A 295 0.03 11.88 8.98
N SER A 296 -1.01 11.28 8.41
CA SER A 296 -1.68 10.13 9.01
C SER A 296 -2.31 9.21 7.96
N THR A 297 -2.87 8.08 8.38
CA THR A 297 -3.66 7.19 7.54
C THR A 297 -5.17 7.43 7.65
N VAL A 298 -5.56 8.45 8.44
CA VAL A 298 -6.95 8.81 8.75
C VAL A 298 -7.13 10.33 8.68
N ASP A 299 -8.37 10.77 8.74
CA ASP A 299 -8.81 12.15 8.53
C ASP A 299 -8.01 13.20 9.29
N ILE A 300 -7.59 14.25 8.59
CA ILE A 300 -7.29 15.57 9.16
C ILE A 300 -8.63 16.25 9.42
N LYS A 301 -8.84 16.74 10.65
CA LYS A 301 -10.11 17.35 11.06
C LYS A 301 -10.03 18.84 11.26
N ASP A 302 -8.85 19.36 11.60
CA ASP A 302 -8.67 20.76 11.85
C ASP A 302 -7.23 21.21 11.57
N ILE A 303 -7.10 22.45 11.10
CA ILE A 303 -5.85 23.12 10.79
C ILE A 303 -5.95 24.56 11.31
N GLU A 304 -5.09 24.90 12.27
CA GLU A 304 -5.06 26.20 12.95
C GLU A 304 -3.67 26.82 12.85
N GLN A 305 -3.59 28.13 12.67
CA GLN A 305 -2.32 28.83 12.73
C GLN A 305 -2.00 29.31 14.15
N ALA A 306 -0.78 29.06 14.59
CA ALA A 306 -0.21 29.44 15.88
C ALA A 306 1.11 30.19 15.66
N GLY A 307 1.07 31.48 15.52
CA GLY A 307 2.24 32.31 15.20
C GLY A 307 2.86 31.87 13.85
N ASP A 308 4.13 31.47 13.88
CA ASP A 308 4.85 30.97 12.70
C ASP A 308 4.61 29.49 12.45
N GLN A 309 3.75 28.83 13.24
CA GLN A 309 3.46 27.42 13.14
C GLN A 309 2.02 27.16 12.70
N ILE A 310 1.83 26.06 12.00
CA ILE A 310 0.51 25.52 11.65
C ILE A 310 0.30 24.25 12.48
N LEU A 311 -0.74 24.25 13.29
CA LEU A 311 -1.17 23.09 14.06
C LEU A 311 -2.17 22.27 13.26
N ILE A 312 -1.99 20.96 13.24
CA ILE A 312 -2.81 20.06 12.45
C ILE A 312 -3.23 18.90 13.33
N THR A 313 -4.52 18.65 13.39
CA THR A 313 -5.07 17.56 14.19
C THR A 313 -6.10 16.74 13.41
N GLY A 314 -6.42 15.54 13.91
CA GLY A 314 -7.38 14.65 13.27
C GLY A 314 -7.71 13.40 14.06
N VAL A 315 -8.37 12.48 13.44
CA VAL A 315 -8.83 11.21 14.04
C VAL A 315 -7.66 10.33 14.54
N ALA A 316 -6.45 10.58 14.08
CA ALA A 316 -5.25 10.05 14.71
C ALA A 316 -5.00 10.77 16.06
N ASN A 317 -4.41 10.07 17.00
CA ASN A 317 -4.21 10.52 18.39
C ASN A 317 -2.97 11.40 18.59
N PHE A 318 -2.65 12.26 17.62
CA PHE A 318 -1.49 13.17 17.69
C PHE A 318 -1.85 14.57 17.22
N LEU A 319 -1.04 15.54 17.64
CA LEU A 319 -1.00 16.90 17.16
C LEU A 319 0.32 17.14 16.44
N TYR A 320 0.25 17.58 15.19
CA TYR A 320 1.40 18.02 14.40
C TYR A 320 1.52 19.52 14.41
N SER A 321 2.75 20.00 14.39
CA SER A 321 3.08 21.40 14.16
C SER A 321 4.02 21.52 12.97
N VAL A 322 3.73 22.45 12.07
CA VAL A 322 4.50 22.71 10.85
C VAL A 322 4.94 24.18 10.87
N ASP A 323 6.26 24.44 10.76
CA ASP A 323 6.80 25.78 10.68
C ASP A 323 6.63 26.38 9.26
N ILE A 324 5.90 27.49 9.15
CA ILE A 324 5.64 28.22 7.89
C ILE A 324 6.96 28.69 7.26
N GLY A 325 7.92 29.16 8.04
CA GLY A 325 9.23 29.62 7.56
C GLY A 325 10.05 28.51 6.91
N SER A 326 9.85 27.26 7.31
CA SER A 326 10.52 26.10 6.74
C SER A 326 9.91 25.64 5.39
N LEU A 327 8.69 26.06 5.04
CA LEU A 327 8.03 25.69 3.79
C LEU A 327 8.82 26.11 2.55
N SER A 328 9.33 27.35 2.53
CA SER A 328 10.12 27.87 1.39
C SER A 328 11.46 27.14 1.24
N SER A 329 12.11 26.79 2.35
CA SER A 329 13.37 26.04 2.35
C SER A 329 13.17 24.58 1.96
N SER A 330 12.06 23.95 2.34
CA SER A 330 11.73 22.58 1.97
C SER A 330 11.47 22.40 0.47
N VAL A 331 10.85 23.39 -0.17
CA VAL A 331 10.68 23.43 -1.65
C VAL A 331 12.01 23.47 -2.37
N LEU A 332 12.94 24.31 -1.92
CA LEU A 332 14.28 24.39 -2.49
C LEU A 332 15.03 23.06 -2.32
N LEU A 333 14.97 22.46 -1.14
CA LEU A 333 15.64 21.19 -0.83
C LEU A 333 15.03 20.00 -1.58
N SER A 334 13.72 19.95 -1.77
CA SER A 334 13.06 18.92 -2.58
C SER A 334 13.47 19.02 -4.05
N SER A 335 13.58 20.23 -4.59
CA SER A 335 14.09 20.47 -5.96
C SER A 335 15.55 20.05 -6.10
N LEU A 336 16.39 20.32 -5.10
CA LEU A 336 17.78 19.88 -5.07
C LEU A 336 17.93 18.36 -4.99
N SER A 337 16.99 17.65 -4.33
CA SER A 337 17.02 16.19 -4.26
C SER A 337 16.97 15.54 -5.66
N VAL A 338 16.19 16.10 -6.57
CA VAL A 338 16.13 15.64 -7.97
C VAL A 338 17.49 15.81 -8.66
N VAL A 339 18.16 16.94 -8.42
CA VAL A 339 19.52 17.18 -8.96
C VAL A 339 20.50 16.14 -8.42
N PHE A 340 20.44 15.83 -7.12
CA PHE A 340 21.31 14.80 -6.53
C PHE A 340 21.03 13.39 -7.04
N ILE A 341 19.77 13.04 -7.33
CA ILE A 341 19.42 11.78 -8.00
C ILE A 341 20.06 11.71 -9.39
N VAL A 342 19.96 12.78 -10.18
CA VAL A 342 20.58 12.82 -11.51
C VAL A 342 22.11 12.68 -11.41
N LEU A 343 22.74 13.39 -10.48
CA LEU A 343 24.20 13.29 -10.24
C LEU A 343 24.60 11.87 -9.81
N LEU A 344 23.84 11.24 -8.91
CA LEU A 344 24.06 9.85 -8.48
C LEU A 344 24.01 8.88 -9.67
N LEU A 345 23.02 9.03 -10.55
CA LEU A 345 22.90 8.20 -11.76
C LEU A 345 24.05 8.45 -12.72
N VAL A 346 24.46 9.69 -12.95
CA VAL A 346 25.58 10.04 -13.82
C VAL A 346 26.89 9.48 -13.27
N PHE A 347 27.20 9.72 -12.01
CA PHE A 347 28.44 9.22 -11.41
C PHE A 347 28.43 7.69 -11.25
N GLY A 348 27.29 7.09 -10.89
CA GLY A 348 27.11 5.64 -10.82
C GLY A 348 27.36 4.95 -12.17
N THR A 349 26.79 5.49 -13.25
CA THR A 349 27.04 4.98 -14.60
C THR A 349 28.50 5.18 -15.02
N ALA A 350 29.11 6.32 -14.68
CA ALA A 350 30.52 6.59 -14.95
C ALA A 350 31.44 5.60 -14.22
N VAL A 351 31.16 5.24 -12.98
CA VAL A 351 31.91 4.20 -12.24
C VAL A 351 31.87 2.88 -13.00
N ILE A 352 30.70 2.43 -13.45
CA ILE A 352 30.55 1.19 -14.20
C ILE A 352 31.39 1.25 -15.48
N VAL A 353 31.28 2.33 -16.28
CA VAL A 353 32.03 2.51 -17.52
C VAL A 353 33.52 2.50 -17.28
N PHE A 354 34.02 3.21 -16.26
CA PHE A 354 35.46 3.29 -15.98
C PHE A 354 36.02 1.98 -15.43
N LEU A 355 35.23 1.21 -14.65
CA LEU A 355 35.59 -0.15 -14.25
C LEU A 355 35.73 -1.07 -15.47
N PHE A 356 34.76 -1.01 -16.39
CA PHE A 356 34.85 -1.80 -17.64
C PHE A 356 36.07 -1.43 -18.51
N LEU A 357 36.46 -0.18 -18.55
CA LEU A 357 37.64 0.30 -19.27
C LEU A 357 38.96 0.01 -18.52
N GLY A 358 38.92 0.07 -17.17
CA GLY A 358 40.07 -0.12 -16.30
C GLY A 358 40.49 -1.57 -16.08
N VAL A 359 39.52 -2.52 -16.13
CA VAL A 359 39.75 -3.95 -15.89
C VAL A 359 39.99 -4.67 -17.22
N PRO A 360 41.21 -5.20 -17.49
CA PRO A 360 41.54 -5.76 -18.80
C PRO A 360 40.64 -6.88 -19.33
N PRO A 361 40.14 -7.84 -18.50
CA PRO A 361 39.20 -8.86 -18.97
C PRO A 361 37.83 -8.23 -19.34
N MET A 362 37.35 -7.25 -18.57
CA MET A 362 36.07 -6.56 -18.83
C MET A 362 36.16 -5.72 -20.11
N ARG A 363 37.26 -5.01 -20.33
CA ARG A 363 37.50 -4.26 -21.56
C ARG A 363 37.53 -5.16 -22.80
N ARG A 364 38.14 -6.37 -22.70
CA ARG A 364 38.13 -7.35 -23.79
C ARG A 364 36.73 -7.89 -24.07
N PHE A 365 35.96 -8.11 -23.03
CA PHE A 365 34.55 -8.51 -23.12
C PHE A 365 33.73 -7.39 -23.79
N ALA A 366 33.81 -6.15 -23.27
CA ALA A 366 33.10 -5.00 -23.82
C ALA A 366 33.47 -4.77 -25.30
N GLY A 367 34.75 -4.82 -25.65
CA GLY A 367 35.20 -4.67 -27.05
C GLY A 367 34.64 -5.76 -27.99
N ARG A 368 34.54 -7.01 -27.52
CA ARG A 368 33.88 -8.10 -28.27
C ARG A 368 32.38 -7.90 -28.38
N PHE A 369 31.75 -7.49 -27.29
CA PHE A 369 30.32 -7.23 -27.23
C PHE A 369 29.92 -6.09 -28.18
N PHE A 370 30.57 -4.93 -28.08
CA PHE A 370 30.25 -3.79 -28.96
C PHE A 370 30.54 -4.09 -30.45
N LYS A 371 31.57 -4.87 -30.76
CA LYS A 371 31.82 -5.32 -32.14
C LYS A 371 30.68 -6.26 -32.62
N ALA A 372 30.19 -7.17 -31.78
CA ALA A 372 29.08 -8.06 -32.11
C ALA A 372 27.76 -7.27 -32.29
N VAL A 373 27.50 -6.31 -31.40
CA VAL A 373 26.33 -5.42 -31.51
C VAL A 373 26.40 -4.59 -32.80
N HIS A 374 27.55 -4.00 -33.11
CA HIS A 374 27.68 -3.23 -34.34
C HIS A 374 27.53 -4.09 -35.61
N LYS A 375 28.12 -5.30 -35.61
CA LYS A 375 27.98 -6.26 -36.72
C LYS A 375 26.54 -6.71 -36.95
N HIS A 376 25.76 -6.90 -35.87
CA HIS A 376 24.38 -7.38 -35.89
C HIS A 376 23.38 -6.35 -35.45
N ARG A 377 23.64 -5.06 -35.70
CA ARG A 377 22.88 -3.91 -35.18
C ARG A 377 21.35 -4.03 -35.40
N MET A 378 20.91 -4.54 -36.56
CA MET A 378 19.49 -4.66 -36.85
C MET A 378 18.79 -5.70 -35.95
N ALA A 379 19.45 -6.84 -35.67
CA ALA A 379 18.93 -7.84 -34.75
C ALA A 379 18.80 -7.30 -33.32
N TYR A 380 19.84 -6.56 -32.83
CA TYR A 380 19.78 -5.94 -31.52
C TYR A 380 18.74 -4.82 -31.46
N LEU A 381 18.58 -4.01 -32.52
CA LEU A 381 17.56 -2.96 -32.60
C LEU A 381 16.14 -3.57 -32.48
N MET A 382 15.90 -4.70 -33.15
CA MET A 382 14.62 -5.42 -33.04
C MET A 382 14.37 -5.99 -31.64
N LEU A 383 15.41 -6.30 -30.87
CA LEU A 383 15.30 -6.82 -29.52
C LEU A 383 15.13 -5.71 -28.45
N ILE A 384 15.48 -4.45 -28.75
CA ILE A 384 15.40 -3.32 -27.79
C ILE A 384 14.01 -3.23 -27.16
N PRO A 385 12.88 -3.21 -27.90
CA PRO A 385 11.55 -3.12 -27.29
C PRO A 385 11.29 -4.25 -26.27
N THR A 386 11.70 -5.48 -26.62
CA THR A 386 11.56 -6.64 -25.72
C THR A 386 12.41 -6.46 -24.46
N PHE A 387 13.67 -6.04 -24.59
CA PHE A 387 14.53 -5.81 -23.43
C PHE A 387 14.03 -4.69 -22.54
N VAL A 388 13.51 -3.60 -23.13
CA VAL A 388 12.90 -2.48 -22.38
C VAL A 388 11.69 -2.98 -21.57
N LEU A 389 10.80 -3.74 -22.20
CA LEU A 389 9.63 -4.32 -21.51
C LEU A 389 10.05 -5.27 -20.39
N ILE A 390 11.01 -6.15 -20.62
CA ILE A 390 11.55 -7.05 -19.60
C ILE A 390 12.20 -6.26 -18.46
N ALA A 391 12.96 -5.20 -18.77
CA ALA A 391 13.60 -4.36 -17.76
C ALA A 391 12.54 -3.68 -16.87
N ILE A 392 11.49 -3.12 -17.45
CA ILE A 392 10.44 -2.39 -16.73
C ILE A 392 9.54 -3.35 -15.94
N PHE A 393 9.04 -4.42 -16.59
CA PHE A 393 8.01 -5.26 -15.98
C PHE A 393 8.54 -6.50 -15.24
N CYS A 394 9.79 -6.90 -15.45
CA CYS A 394 10.37 -8.04 -14.77
C CYS A 394 11.50 -7.64 -13.82
N TYR A 395 12.54 -6.97 -14.35
CA TYR A 395 13.71 -6.66 -13.52
C TYR A 395 13.49 -5.55 -12.50
N TYR A 396 12.78 -4.48 -12.86
CA TYR A 396 12.51 -3.40 -11.92
C TYR A 396 11.70 -3.88 -10.70
N PRO A 397 10.56 -4.61 -10.83
CA PRO A 397 9.85 -5.16 -9.67
C PRO A 397 10.69 -6.16 -8.87
N MET A 398 11.52 -6.98 -9.54
CA MET A 398 12.42 -7.93 -8.88
C MET A 398 13.44 -7.20 -7.99
N PHE A 399 14.10 -6.16 -8.50
CA PHE A 399 15.05 -5.37 -7.71
C PHE A 399 14.36 -4.58 -6.58
N THR A 400 13.16 -4.07 -6.83
CA THR A 400 12.35 -3.42 -5.80
C THR A 400 12.05 -4.41 -4.68
N ALA A 401 11.54 -5.60 -4.99
CA ALA A 401 11.28 -6.63 -3.99
C ALA A 401 12.54 -7.03 -3.21
N LEU A 402 13.68 -7.17 -3.90
CA LEU A 402 14.97 -7.49 -3.26
C LEU A 402 15.37 -6.43 -2.23
N THR A 403 15.27 -5.15 -2.57
CA THR A 403 15.64 -4.06 -1.65
C THR A 403 14.62 -3.88 -0.53
N ARG A 404 13.34 -3.98 -0.85
CA ARG A 404 12.24 -3.80 0.11
C ARG A 404 12.10 -4.93 1.13
N ALA A 405 12.64 -6.11 0.85
CA ALA A 405 12.71 -7.22 1.80
C ALA A 405 13.42 -6.87 3.11
N PHE A 406 14.32 -5.87 3.10
CA PHE A 406 15.10 -5.40 4.24
C PHE A 406 14.54 -4.11 4.88
N THR A 407 13.30 -3.76 4.59
CA THR A 407 12.68 -2.52 5.05
C THR A 407 11.34 -2.78 5.75
N ASN A 408 10.86 -1.78 6.52
CA ASN A 408 9.55 -1.78 7.15
C ASN A 408 8.40 -1.45 6.19
N TRP A 409 8.61 -1.59 4.87
CA TRP A 409 7.60 -1.25 3.87
C TRP A 409 6.27 -1.96 4.15
N SER A 410 5.24 -1.14 4.36
CA SER A 410 3.91 -1.60 4.75
C SER A 410 2.85 -0.67 4.18
N ARG A 411 1.59 -0.97 4.46
CA ARG A 411 0.49 -0.07 4.14
C ARG A 411 0.62 1.27 4.87
N ASP A 412 1.12 1.24 6.11
CA ASP A 412 1.27 2.43 6.96
C ASP A 412 2.55 3.22 6.60
N ASN A 413 3.57 2.55 6.06
CA ASN A 413 4.83 3.13 5.61
C ASN A 413 4.99 2.88 4.09
N TYR A 414 4.10 3.48 3.29
CA TYR A 414 4.01 3.18 1.86
C TYR A 414 4.98 3.99 1.02
N TYR A 415 5.13 5.28 1.34
CA TYR A 415 5.96 6.18 0.57
C TYR A 415 7.44 5.95 0.80
N TRP A 416 8.26 6.19 -0.21
CA TRP A 416 9.70 5.91 -0.20
C TRP A 416 10.46 6.62 0.94
N TYR A 417 9.98 7.77 1.40
CA TYR A 417 10.57 8.55 2.50
C TYR A 417 10.15 8.05 3.91
N GLU A 418 9.10 7.25 4.01
CA GLU A 418 8.64 6.64 5.27
C GLU A 418 9.28 5.26 5.49
N ILE A 419 9.97 4.75 4.46
CA ILE A 419 10.51 3.41 4.46
C ILE A 419 11.90 3.40 5.07
N GLU A 420 12.00 2.80 6.24
CA GLU A 420 13.24 2.63 6.96
C GLU A 420 13.89 1.27 6.68
N PHE A 421 15.21 1.25 6.72
CA PHE A 421 15.98 0.02 6.62
C PHE A 421 16.03 -0.68 7.99
N ILE A 422 15.38 -1.84 8.09
CA ILE A 422 15.31 -2.66 9.32
C ILE A 422 16.20 -3.92 9.27
N GLY A 423 17.07 -4.01 8.27
CA GLY A 423 17.99 -5.15 8.15
C GLY A 423 17.27 -6.48 7.97
N PHE A 424 17.47 -7.44 8.86
CA PHE A 424 16.93 -8.79 8.77
C PHE A 424 15.66 -9.04 9.60
N ASP A 425 15.03 -8.02 10.17
CA ASP A 425 13.89 -8.18 11.07
C ASP A 425 12.70 -8.90 10.42
N ASN A 426 12.41 -8.61 9.15
CA ASN A 426 11.39 -9.35 8.39
C ASN A 426 11.69 -10.86 8.33
N PHE A 427 12.96 -11.23 8.21
CA PHE A 427 13.37 -12.63 8.17
C PHE A 427 13.30 -13.27 9.55
N VAL A 428 13.64 -12.53 10.61
CA VAL A 428 13.49 -13.00 12.00
C VAL A 428 12.02 -13.24 12.31
N THR A 429 11.15 -12.26 12.02
CA THR A 429 9.70 -12.36 12.19
C THR A 429 9.11 -13.57 11.45
N MET A 430 9.58 -13.85 10.23
CA MET A 430 9.16 -15.02 9.46
C MET A 430 9.40 -16.34 10.21
N TRP A 431 10.50 -16.47 10.95
CA TRP A 431 10.85 -17.68 11.69
C TRP A 431 10.22 -17.75 13.08
N THR A 432 9.94 -16.61 13.72
CA THR A 432 9.49 -16.53 15.13
C THR A 432 8.00 -16.34 15.30
N GLU A 433 7.36 -15.57 14.44
CA GLU A 433 5.97 -15.11 14.63
C GLU A 433 5.01 -15.58 13.53
N GLY A 434 5.54 -15.93 12.35
CA GLY A 434 4.73 -16.29 11.19
C GLY A 434 4.30 -17.76 11.17
N TYR A 435 3.37 -18.07 10.28
CA TYR A 435 2.98 -19.45 9.97
C TYR A 435 3.93 -20.13 8.96
N PHE A 436 5.09 -19.52 8.71
CA PHE A 436 6.04 -19.97 7.70
C PHE A 436 6.51 -21.42 7.92
N LEU A 437 6.85 -21.79 9.15
CA LEU A 437 7.30 -23.16 9.47
C LEU A 437 6.19 -24.20 9.23
N THR A 438 4.96 -23.87 9.65
CA THR A 438 3.79 -24.73 9.38
C THR A 438 3.55 -24.83 7.89
N GLY A 439 3.66 -23.71 7.18
CA GLY A 439 3.55 -23.65 5.72
C GLY A 439 4.63 -24.48 4.99
N LEU A 440 5.86 -24.44 5.48
CA LEU A 440 6.96 -25.28 4.94
C LEU A 440 6.67 -26.78 5.10
N LYS A 441 6.16 -27.22 6.25
CA LYS A 441 5.74 -28.59 6.48
C LYS A 441 4.69 -29.04 5.47
N ASN A 442 3.64 -28.24 5.30
CA ASN A 442 2.55 -28.55 4.37
C ASN A 442 3.04 -28.53 2.93
N MET A 443 3.84 -27.55 2.54
CA MET A 443 4.47 -27.45 1.22
C MET A 443 5.34 -28.70 0.93
N PHE A 444 6.11 -29.18 1.92
CA PHE A 444 6.92 -30.38 1.77
C PHE A 444 6.06 -31.64 1.51
N ILE A 445 4.94 -31.78 2.23
CA ILE A 445 3.98 -32.89 1.98
C ILE A 445 3.43 -32.80 0.56
N LEU A 446 3.01 -31.63 0.12
CA LEU A 446 2.49 -31.41 -1.23
C LEU A 446 3.56 -31.64 -2.30
N LEU A 447 4.80 -31.25 -2.05
CA LEU A 447 5.93 -31.48 -2.95
C LEU A 447 6.23 -32.98 -3.12
N VAL A 448 6.40 -33.69 -2.01
CA VAL A 448 6.71 -35.14 -2.05
C VAL A 448 5.58 -35.92 -2.73
N THR A 449 4.33 -35.65 -2.37
CA THR A 449 3.18 -36.28 -2.98
C THR A 449 2.99 -35.87 -4.44
N GLY A 450 3.26 -34.61 -4.80
CA GLY A 450 3.24 -34.11 -6.16
C GLY A 450 4.27 -34.80 -7.06
N LEU A 451 5.50 -34.96 -6.55
CA LEU A 451 6.54 -35.75 -7.26
C LEU A 451 6.19 -37.20 -7.40
N ALA A 452 5.62 -37.81 -6.36
CA ALA A 452 5.16 -39.20 -6.44
C ALA A 452 4.07 -39.38 -7.51
N LYS A 453 3.08 -38.47 -7.56
CA LYS A 453 2.04 -38.46 -8.59
C LYS A 453 2.63 -38.30 -9.99
N LEU A 454 3.58 -37.38 -10.18
CA LEU A 454 4.26 -37.06 -11.42
C LEU A 454 5.00 -38.30 -11.98
N LEU A 455 5.78 -38.96 -11.12
CA LEU A 455 6.68 -40.05 -11.50
C LEU A 455 5.96 -41.40 -11.65
N THR A 456 4.70 -41.52 -11.24
CA THR A 456 3.92 -42.75 -11.32
C THR A 456 2.93 -42.73 -12.47
N ILE A 457 1.82 -42.02 -12.32
CA ILE A 457 0.69 -42.12 -13.25
C ILE A 457 1.03 -41.61 -14.66
N PRO A 458 1.59 -40.40 -14.87
CA PRO A 458 1.90 -39.91 -16.22
C PRO A 458 2.93 -40.76 -16.95
N VAL A 459 3.95 -41.24 -16.23
CA VAL A 459 4.99 -42.11 -16.81
C VAL A 459 4.38 -43.45 -17.23
N LEU A 460 3.54 -44.07 -16.37
CA LEU A 460 2.85 -45.32 -16.66
C LEU A 460 1.93 -45.17 -17.86
N LEU A 461 1.12 -44.11 -17.91
CA LEU A 461 0.21 -43.86 -19.02
C LEU A 461 0.95 -43.66 -20.35
N ALA A 462 2.06 -42.86 -20.30
CA ALA A 462 2.91 -42.65 -21.47
C ALA A 462 3.48 -43.99 -21.99
N TRP A 463 4.01 -44.84 -21.11
CA TRP A 463 4.53 -46.12 -21.44
C TRP A 463 3.46 -47.09 -21.98
N LEU A 464 2.26 -47.12 -21.38
CA LEU A 464 1.15 -47.97 -21.88
C LEU A 464 0.75 -47.56 -23.29
N VAL A 465 0.57 -46.25 -23.56
CA VAL A 465 0.23 -45.75 -24.90
C VAL A 465 1.37 -45.99 -25.88
N PHE A 466 2.63 -45.80 -25.49
CA PHE A 466 3.80 -46.10 -26.30
C PHE A 466 3.82 -47.59 -26.72
N SER A 467 3.52 -48.49 -25.81
CA SER A 467 3.56 -49.93 -25.99
C SER A 467 2.38 -50.51 -26.82
N MET A 468 1.36 -49.70 -27.13
CA MET A 468 0.22 -50.16 -27.95
C MET A 468 0.66 -50.41 -29.39
N LYS A 469 0.10 -51.46 -30.05
CA LYS A 469 0.38 -51.78 -31.45
C LYS A 469 -0.54 -51.04 -32.43
N ASN A 470 -1.78 -50.80 -32.02
CA ASN A 470 -2.80 -50.21 -32.89
C ASN A 470 -2.70 -48.68 -32.91
N ALA A 471 -2.41 -48.11 -34.07
CA ALA A 471 -2.27 -46.66 -34.24
C ALA A 471 -3.55 -45.88 -33.89
N ARG A 472 -4.74 -46.43 -34.17
CA ARG A 472 -6.03 -45.78 -33.87
C ARG A 472 -6.27 -45.72 -32.36
N GLN A 473 -5.93 -46.76 -31.62
CA GLN A 473 -6.01 -46.77 -30.15
C GLN A 473 -5.01 -45.80 -29.55
N LYS A 474 -3.76 -45.77 -30.05
CA LYS A 474 -2.78 -44.75 -29.61
C LYS A 474 -3.32 -43.33 -29.75
N TYR A 475 -3.95 -43.01 -30.87
CA TYR A 475 -4.52 -41.69 -31.12
C TYR A 475 -5.65 -41.39 -30.14
N ILE A 476 -6.59 -42.30 -29.92
CA ILE A 476 -7.74 -42.11 -29.02
C ILE A 476 -7.26 -41.91 -27.59
N PHE A 477 -6.39 -42.77 -27.04
CA PHE A 477 -5.91 -42.61 -25.65
C PHE A 477 -5.07 -41.36 -25.47
N ARG A 478 -4.24 -41.00 -26.43
CA ARG A 478 -3.49 -39.76 -26.42
C ARG A 478 -4.42 -38.53 -26.35
N PHE A 479 -5.47 -38.53 -27.15
CA PHE A 479 -6.49 -37.48 -27.13
C PHE A 479 -7.19 -37.40 -25.77
N LEU A 480 -7.62 -38.55 -25.23
CA LEU A 480 -8.32 -38.60 -23.93
C LEU A 480 -7.47 -38.12 -22.77
N PHE A 481 -6.17 -38.45 -22.74
CA PHE A 481 -5.27 -38.00 -21.65
C PHE A 481 -4.86 -36.58 -21.77
N VAL A 482 -4.96 -35.94 -22.94
CA VAL A 482 -4.67 -34.50 -23.13
C VAL A 482 -5.93 -33.66 -22.93
N LEU A 483 -7.12 -34.22 -23.11
CA LEU A 483 -8.39 -33.50 -22.99
C LEU A 483 -8.55 -32.68 -21.67
N PRO A 484 -8.14 -33.19 -20.49
CA PRO A 484 -8.23 -32.44 -19.25
C PRO A 484 -7.45 -31.12 -19.26
N MET A 485 -6.45 -30.98 -20.11
CA MET A 485 -5.65 -29.75 -20.22
C MET A 485 -6.45 -28.56 -20.79
N VAL A 486 -7.58 -28.83 -21.48
CA VAL A 486 -8.45 -27.79 -22.02
C VAL A 486 -9.25 -27.09 -20.90
N VAL A 487 -9.47 -27.76 -19.78
CA VAL A 487 -10.22 -27.19 -18.64
C VAL A 487 -9.34 -26.22 -17.88
N PRO A 488 -9.77 -24.95 -17.72
CA PRO A 488 -9.03 -24.00 -16.90
C PRO A 488 -8.81 -24.50 -15.47
N GLY A 489 -7.61 -24.31 -14.92
CA GLY A 489 -7.26 -24.81 -13.58
C GLY A 489 -8.19 -24.34 -12.48
N LEU A 490 -8.64 -23.08 -12.54
CA LEU A 490 -9.63 -22.52 -11.62
C LEU A 490 -10.94 -23.34 -11.61
N VAL A 491 -11.47 -23.62 -12.80
CA VAL A 491 -12.71 -24.41 -12.96
C VAL A 491 -12.53 -25.81 -12.40
N SER A 492 -11.40 -26.47 -12.73
CA SER A 492 -11.06 -27.79 -12.19
C SER A 492 -11.03 -27.77 -10.64
N THR A 493 -10.40 -26.76 -10.03
CA THR A 493 -10.35 -26.63 -8.56
C THR A 493 -11.73 -26.44 -7.96
N LEU A 494 -12.58 -25.61 -8.55
CA LEU A 494 -13.95 -25.40 -8.07
C LEU A 494 -14.83 -26.64 -8.24
N MET A 495 -14.65 -27.41 -9.32
CA MET A 495 -15.32 -28.70 -9.49
C MET A 495 -14.91 -29.70 -8.39
N TRP A 496 -13.63 -29.77 -8.04
CA TRP A 496 -13.17 -30.61 -6.94
C TRP A 496 -13.70 -30.12 -5.59
N LYS A 497 -13.80 -28.81 -5.36
CA LYS A 497 -14.44 -28.24 -4.16
C LYS A 497 -15.88 -28.69 -4.02
N GLN A 498 -16.64 -28.70 -5.13
CA GLN A 498 -18.01 -29.21 -5.18
C GLN A 498 -18.08 -30.72 -4.95
N MET A 499 -17.11 -31.49 -5.46
CA MET A 499 -17.05 -32.95 -5.22
C MET A 499 -16.81 -33.32 -3.76
N PHE A 500 -16.08 -32.44 -3.02
CA PHE A 500 -15.80 -32.55 -1.58
C PHE A 500 -16.89 -31.95 -0.68
N ASP A 501 -17.99 -31.42 -1.24
CA ASP A 501 -19.07 -30.89 -0.45
C ASP A 501 -19.65 -31.95 0.50
N PRO A 502 -19.84 -31.66 1.79
CA PRO A 502 -20.28 -32.67 2.76
C PRO A 502 -21.71 -33.18 2.52
N THR A 503 -22.58 -32.38 1.89
CA THR A 503 -24.01 -32.69 1.71
C THR A 503 -24.35 -33.18 0.32
N ILE A 504 -23.93 -32.46 -0.69
CA ILE A 504 -24.26 -32.73 -2.10
C ILE A 504 -23.07 -33.24 -2.92
N GLY A 505 -21.89 -33.37 -2.30
CA GLY A 505 -20.67 -33.77 -2.99
C GLY A 505 -20.70 -35.20 -3.50
N ALA A 506 -20.27 -35.40 -4.74
CA ALA A 506 -20.28 -36.71 -5.41
C ALA A 506 -19.51 -37.77 -4.62
N LEU A 507 -18.45 -37.42 -3.92
CA LEU A 507 -17.64 -38.36 -3.15
C LEU A 507 -18.44 -39.03 -2.02
N ASN A 508 -19.13 -38.22 -1.23
CA ASN A 508 -20.01 -38.70 -0.15
C ASN A 508 -21.21 -39.48 -0.71
N GLN A 509 -21.77 -39.06 -1.85
CA GLN A 509 -22.86 -39.81 -2.50
C GLN A 509 -22.40 -41.19 -2.98
N VAL A 510 -21.21 -41.30 -3.56
CA VAL A 510 -20.64 -42.60 -3.99
C VAL A 510 -20.40 -43.49 -2.77
N LEU A 511 -19.84 -42.98 -1.67
CA LEU A 511 -19.64 -43.73 -0.42
C LEU A 511 -20.95 -44.29 0.13
N ALA A 512 -22.02 -43.51 0.13
CA ALA A 512 -23.35 -43.97 0.52
C ALA A 512 -23.91 -45.06 -0.45
N ALA A 513 -23.74 -44.85 -1.76
CA ALA A 513 -24.24 -45.78 -2.79
C ALA A 513 -23.56 -47.13 -2.74
N ILE A 514 -22.27 -47.19 -2.35
CA ILE A 514 -21.57 -48.48 -2.18
C ILE A 514 -21.78 -49.14 -0.81
N GLY A 515 -22.66 -48.57 0.04
CA GLY A 515 -23.06 -49.15 1.31
C GLY A 515 -22.21 -48.73 2.52
N HIS A 516 -21.39 -47.70 2.39
CA HIS A 516 -20.52 -47.20 3.45
C HIS A 516 -20.79 -45.73 3.82
N PRO A 517 -22.03 -45.38 4.28
CA PRO A 517 -22.35 -44.01 4.67
C PRO A 517 -21.54 -43.52 5.89
N GLU A 518 -21.02 -44.44 6.70
CA GLU A 518 -20.16 -44.13 7.86
C GLU A 518 -18.78 -43.57 7.45
N TRP A 519 -18.38 -43.67 6.19
CA TRP A 519 -17.13 -43.10 5.66
C TRP A 519 -17.33 -41.70 5.09
N GLN A 520 -18.57 -41.20 5.06
CA GLN A 520 -18.82 -39.82 4.66
C GLN A 520 -18.16 -38.83 5.65
N GLN A 521 -17.56 -37.81 5.10
CA GLN A 521 -16.78 -36.85 5.89
C GLN A 521 -16.96 -35.42 5.39
N VAL A 522 -16.58 -34.44 6.24
CA VAL A 522 -16.44 -33.05 5.85
C VAL A 522 -15.02 -32.86 5.32
N TRP A 523 -14.78 -33.31 4.12
CA TRP A 523 -13.45 -33.47 3.49
C TRP A 523 -12.50 -32.28 3.64
N LEU A 524 -13.04 -31.05 3.51
CA LEU A 524 -12.27 -29.81 3.58
C LEU A 524 -12.19 -29.21 5.00
N ALA A 525 -12.72 -29.91 6.02
CA ALA A 525 -12.69 -29.49 7.41
C ALA A 525 -12.30 -30.60 8.39
N MET A 526 -11.42 -31.52 7.94
CA MET A 526 -10.94 -32.69 8.71
C MET A 526 -9.80 -32.34 9.69
N GLY A 527 -9.62 -31.06 10.06
CA GLY A 527 -8.50 -30.64 10.90
C GLY A 527 -7.17 -30.89 10.20
N ASP A 528 -6.19 -31.46 10.89
CA ASP A 528 -4.84 -31.72 10.36
C ASP A 528 -4.84 -32.68 9.16
N ASN A 529 -5.88 -33.48 8.96
CA ASN A 529 -6.00 -34.39 7.86
C ASN A 529 -6.49 -33.74 6.55
N THR A 530 -6.92 -32.50 6.57
CA THR A 530 -7.42 -31.79 5.36
C THR A 530 -6.36 -31.71 4.27
N ILE A 531 -5.06 -31.68 4.60
CA ILE A 531 -3.97 -31.71 3.62
C ILE A 531 -4.05 -32.93 2.70
N TRP A 532 -4.48 -34.09 3.21
CA TRP A 532 -4.62 -35.30 2.42
C TRP A 532 -5.81 -35.26 1.45
N THR A 533 -6.86 -34.51 1.78
CA THR A 533 -7.94 -34.21 0.84
C THR A 533 -7.42 -33.38 -0.33
N VAL A 534 -6.56 -32.39 -0.07
CA VAL A 534 -5.88 -31.62 -1.13
C VAL A 534 -4.98 -32.53 -1.96
N VAL A 535 -4.28 -33.47 -1.33
CA VAL A 535 -3.49 -34.49 -2.06
C VAL A 535 -4.37 -35.35 -2.93
N LEU A 536 -5.58 -35.74 -2.50
CA LEU A 536 -6.52 -36.55 -3.28
C LEU A 536 -7.04 -35.83 -4.54
N MET A 537 -7.07 -34.48 -4.50
CA MET A 537 -7.53 -33.69 -5.64
C MET A 537 -6.80 -34.06 -6.93
N GLY A 538 -7.56 -34.09 -8.02
CA GLY A 538 -7.05 -34.46 -9.35
C GLY A 538 -6.91 -35.94 -9.60
N PHE A 539 -7.37 -36.81 -8.66
CA PHE A 539 -7.36 -38.28 -8.92
C PHE A 539 -8.12 -38.63 -10.22
N PRO A 540 -7.59 -39.54 -11.04
CA PRO A 540 -6.40 -40.38 -10.90
C PRO A 540 -5.05 -39.74 -11.32
N TRP A 541 -4.90 -38.42 -11.10
CA TRP A 541 -3.68 -37.64 -11.28
C TRP A 541 -3.06 -37.66 -12.66
N VAL A 542 -3.90 -37.58 -13.68
CA VAL A 542 -3.48 -37.50 -15.08
C VAL A 542 -2.93 -36.09 -15.36
N ASN A 543 -1.61 -35.96 -15.33
CA ASN A 543 -0.96 -34.72 -15.75
C ASN A 543 -0.68 -34.79 -17.26
N ALA A 544 -1.50 -34.08 -18.05
CA ALA A 544 -1.44 -34.11 -19.51
C ALA A 544 -0.10 -33.57 -20.04
N MET A 545 0.47 -32.51 -19.44
CA MET A 545 1.77 -31.97 -19.85
C MET A 545 2.89 -32.99 -19.63
N ALA A 546 2.95 -33.58 -18.44
CA ALA A 546 3.95 -34.59 -18.12
C ALA A 546 3.80 -35.84 -19.01
N PHE A 547 2.55 -36.30 -19.26
CA PHE A 547 2.26 -37.38 -20.18
C PHE A 547 2.83 -37.10 -21.59
N LEU A 548 2.59 -35.89 -22.14
CA LEU A 548 3.09 -35.51 -23.46
C LEU A 548 4.62 -35.48 -23.51
N VAL A 549 5.27 -34.90 -22.49
CA VAL A 549 6.73 -34.81 -22.43
C VAL A 549 7.37 -36.21 -22.34
N PHE A 550 6.83 -37.06 -21.48
CA PHE A 550 7.34 -38.44 -21.34
C PHE A 550 7.06 -39.29 -22.59
N TYR A 551 5.86 -39.18 -23.15
CA TYR A 551 5.50 -39.88 -24.37
C TYR A 551 6.36 -39.43 -25.56
N GLY A 552 6.62 -38.12 -25.70
CA GLY A 552 7.54 -37.57 -26.71
C GLY A 552 8.95 -38.12 -26.56
N GLY A 553 9.50 -38.10 -25.31
CA GLY A 553 10.81 -38.70 -25.05
C GLY A 553 10.88 -40.20 -25.34
N MET A 554 9.78 -40.93 -25.14
CA MET A 554 9.72 -42.36 -25.53
C MET A 554 9.68 -42.55 -27.04
N LEU A 555 9.09 -41.64 -27.82
CA LEU A 555 9.07 -41.69 -29.29
C LEU A 555 10.44 -41.42 -29.92
N ASP A 556 11.33 -40.70 -29.22
CA ASP A 556 12.69 -40.40 -29.67
C ASP A 556 13.65 -41.59 -29.47
N ILE A 557 13.20 -42.67 -28.80
CA ILE A 557 14.01 -43.89 -28.59
C ILE A 557 14.13 -44.66 -29.92
N ASP A 558 15.40 -44.94 -30.32
CA ASP A 558 15.64 -45.73 -31.53
C ASP A 558 14.99 -47.15 -31.42
N ALA A 559 14.17 -47.46 -32.38
CA ALA A 559 13.46 -48.76 -32.43
C ALA A 559 14.44 -49.95 -32.44
N SER A 560 15.63 -49.78 -33.01
CA SER A 560 16.68 -50.82 -33.06
C SER A 560 17.13 -51.26 -31.67
N LEU A 561 17.15 -50.36 -30.67
CA LEU A 561 17.47 -50.71 -29.27
C LEU A 561 16.43 -51.67 -28.68
N LEU A 562 15.16 -51.40 -28.93
CA LEU A 562 14.06 -52.23 -28.42
C LEU A 562 13.98 -53.56 -29.19
N GLU A 563 14.36 -53.61 -30.47
CA GLU A 563 14.46 -54.81 -31.26
C GLU A 563 15.62 -55.70 -30.80
N ALA A 564 16.78 -55.13 -30.58
CA ALA A 564 17.95 -55.82 -30.01
C ALA A 564 17.63 -56.46 -28.65
N ALA A 565 17.00 -55.68 -27.75
CA ALA A 565 16.58 -56.17 -26.45
C ALA A 565 15.63 -57.38 -26.53
N LYS A 566 14.72 -57.42 -27.52
CA LYS A 566 13.84 -58.57 -27.75
C LYS A 566 14.60 -59.81 -28.21
N VAL A 567 15.64 -59.63 -29.02
CA VAL A 567 16.53 -60.74 -29.44
C VAL A 567 17.26 -61.27 -28.20
N ASP A 568 17.63 -60.44 -27.25
CA ASP A 568 18.26 -60.80 -25.98
C ASP A 568 17.27 -61.36 -24.93
N GLY A 569 15.99 -61.59 -25.32
CA GLY A 569 14.98 -62.16 -24.45
C GLY A 569 14.39 -61.21 -23.42
N SER A 570 14.48 -59.88 -23.65
CA SER A 570 13.81 -58.89 -22.80
C SER A 570 12.28 -58.94 -22.92
N ASN A 571 11.59 -58.71 -21.83
CA ASN A 571 10.14 -58.53 -21.79
C ASN A 571 9.78 -57.05 -21.61
N ARG A 572 8.50 -56.67 -21.80
CA ARG A 572 8.03 -55.29 -21.74
C ARG A 572 8.37 -54.58 -20.41
N TRP A 573 8.38 -55.32 -19.27
CA TRP A 573 8.74 -54.75 -17.96
C TRP A 573 10.23 -54.51 -17.84
N LYS A 574 11.09 -55.40 -18.39
CA LYS A 574 12.54 -55.20 -18.46
C LYS A 574 12.84 -54.04 -19.40
N ASP A 575 12.19 -53.97 -20.58
CA ASP A 575 12.34 -52.83 -21.50
C ASP A 575 12.01 -51.52 -20.80
N PHE A 576 10.91 -51.46 -20.02
CA PHE A 576 10.51 -50.25 -19.30
C PHE A 576 11.57 -49.79 -18.28
N TRP A 577 11.99 -50.71 -17.40
CA TRP A 577 12.89 -50.34 -16.29
C TRP A 577 14.34 -50.11 -16.70
N PHE A 578 14.83 -50.88 -17.67
CA PHE A 578 16.26 -50.92 -18.02
C PHE A 578 16.60 -50.18 -19.30
N ILE A 579 15.63 -49.86 -20.15
CA ILE A 579 15.86 -49.16 -21.40
C ILE A 579 15.07 -47.86 -21.45
N ILE A 580 13.75 -47.89 -21.37
CA ILE A 580 12.89 -46.74 -21.59
C ILE A 580 13.09 -45.71 -20.50
N LEU A 581 12.95 -46.11 -19.23
CA LEU A 581 13.05 -45.18 -18.10
C LEU A 581 14.43 -44.50 -17.99
N PRO A 582 15.56 -45.19 -18.19
CA PRO A 582 16.87 -44.51 -18.25
C PRO A 582 17.01 -43.56 -19.43
N LEU A 583 16.47 -43.84 -20.59
CA LEU A 583 16.59 -42.99 -21.77
C LEU A 583 15.73 -41.72 -21.70
N ILE A 584 14.62 -41.76 -20.97
CA ILE A 584 13.78 -40.56 -20.73
C ILE A 584 14.19 -39.75 -19.46
N LYS A 585 15.35 -40.05 -18.86
CA LYS A 585 15.86 -39.26 -17.71
C LYS A 585 15.92 -37.76 -17.96
N PRO A 586 16.30 -37.23 -19.13
CA PRO A 586 16.26 -35.80 -19.39
C PRO A 586 14.85 -35.19 -19.23
N GLN A 587 13.83 -35.88 -19.75
CA GLN A 587 12.43 -35.46 -19.66
C GLN A 587 11.92 -35.52 -18.20
N LEU A 588 12.29 -36.59 -17.47
CA LEU A 588 11.99 -36.67 -16.03
C LEU A 588 12.61 -35.53 -15.24
N LYS A 589 13.88 -35.19 -15.49
CA LYS A 589 14.55 -34.06 -14.82
C LYS A 589 13.82 -32.74 -15.05
N ILE A 590 13.43 -32.45 -16.30
CA ILE A 590 12.70 -31.23 -16.64
C ILE A 590 11.37 -31.16 -15.88
N MET A 591 10.60 -32.23 -15.87
CA MET A 591 9.30 -32.29 -15.22
C MET A 591 9.40 -32.22 -13.69
N ILE A 592 10.44 -32.82 -13.10
CA ILE A 592 10.72 -32.72 -11.66
C ILE A 592 10.96 -31.25 -11.28
N ILE A 593 11.80 -30.50 -12.04
CA ILE A 593 12.03 -29.07 -11.76
C ILE A 593 10.73 -28.27 -11.86
N LEU A 594 10.00 -28.44 -12.96
CA LEU A 594 8.77 -27.68 -13.17
C LEU A 594 7.76 -27.95 -12.06
N THR A 595 7.67 -29.19 -11.58
CA THR A 595 6.81 -29.56 -10.44
C THR A 595 7.31 -28.95 -9.14
N PHE A 596 8.62 -28.93 -8.91
CA PHE A 596 9.23 -28.28 -7.73
C PHE A 596 8.96 -26.77 -7.71
N ILE A 597 9.20 -26.09 -8.84
CA ILE A 597 8.95 -24.64 -8.97
C ILE A 597 7.46 -24.35 -8.75
N GLY A 598 6.58 -25.13 -9.42
CA GLY A 598 5.14 -24.96 -9.31
C GLY A 598 4.65 -25.16 -7.88
N CYS A 599 5.14 -26.18 -7.18
CA CYS A 599 4.72 -26.47 -5.80
C CYS A 599 5.13 -25.37 -4.80
N ILE A 600 6.30 -24.75 -4.97
CA ILE A 600 6.73 -23.64 -4.11
C ILE A 600 5.90 -22.38 -4.37
N GLN A 601 5.54 -22.12 -5.62
CA GLN A 601 4.83 -20.89 -6.00
C GLN A 601 3.31 -21.01 -5.90
N ASP A 602 2.77 -22.24 -5.85
CA ASP A 602 1.31 -22.44 -5.84
C ASP A 602 0.71 -22.11 -4.47
N TYR A 603 -0.21 -21.16 -4.49
CA TYR A 603 -1.13 -20.87 -3.40
C TYR A 603 -2.57 -20.84 -3.87
N GLY A 604 -2.79 -20.73 -5.18
CA GLY A 604 -4.11 -20.49 -5.78
C GLY A 604 -5.08 -21.64 -5.53
N GLY A 605 -4.63 -22.89 -5.67
CA GLY A 605 -5.42 -24.07 -5.36
C GLY A 605 -5.84 -24.11 -3.88
N ILE A 606 -4.90 -23.88 -2.98
CA ILE A 606 -5.16 -23.85 -1.53
C ILE A 606 -6.10 -22.68 -1.17
N PHE A 607 -5.87 -21.48 -1.71
CA PHE A 607 -6.72 -20.32 -1.48
C PHE A 607 -8.18 -20.59 -1.87
N LEU A 608 -8.42 -21.21 -3.02
CA LEU A 608 -9.77 -21.50 -3.51
C LEU A 608 -10.48 -22.62 -2.74
N LEU A 609 -9.74 -23.64 -2.32
CA LEU A 609 -10.30 -24.82 -1.63
C LEU A 609 -10.58 -24.53 -0.16
N THR A 610 -9.58 -24.10 0.57
CA THR A 610 -9.55 -24.11 2.02
C THR A 610 -9.15 -22.77 2.66
N GLN A 611 -8.60 -21.82 1.86
CA GLN A 611 -8.01 -20.56 2.36
C GLN A 611 -6.91 -20.78 3.41
N GLY A 612 -6.27 -21.96 3.39
CA GLY A 612 -5.24 -22.36 4.36
C GLY A 612 -5.75 -23.17 5.55
N GLY A 613 -7.10 -23.28 5.70
CA GLY A 613 -7.76 -23.90 6.85
C GLY A 613 -8.09 -25.39 6.70
N PRO A 614 -8.78 -25.95 7.71
CA PRO A 614 -9.13 -25.36 9.01
C PRO A 614 -7.88 -25.06 9.86
N GLY A 615 -7.90 -23.96 10.58
CA GLY A 615 -6.70 -23.43 11.25
C GLY A 615 -5.59 -23.13 10.25
N THR A 616 -4.48 -23.88 10.32
CA THR A 616 -3.33 -23.78 9.40
C THR A 616 -3.01 -25.10 8.70
N SER A 617 -3.96 -26.04 8.69
CA SER A 617 -3.75 -27.43 8.24
C SER A 617 -3.32 -27.55 6.77
N THR A 618 -3.69 -26.58 5.93
CA THR A 618 -3.32 -26.54 4.51
C THR A 618 -2.54 -25.26 4.15
N TYR A 619 -2.14 -24.48 5.16
CA TYR A 619 -1.43 -23.23 4.93
C TYR A 619 -0.08 -23.46 4.26
N VAL A 620 0.29 -22.63 3.29
CA VAL A 620 1.55 -22.72 2.54
C VAL A 620 2.25 -21.38 2.47
N PRO A 621 3.60 -21.32 2.29
CA PRO A 621 4.34 -20.05 2.24
C PRO A 621 3.85 -19.08 1.17
N GLY A 622 3.43 -19.59 0.00
CA GLY A 622 2.84 -18.76 -1.06
C GLY A 622 1.55 -18.06 -0.63
N LEU A 623 0.73 -18.72 0.20
CA LEU A 623 -0.49 -18.12 0.76
C LEU A 623 -0.16 -17.07 1.83
N GLU A 624 0.86 -17.29 2.64
CA GLU A 624 1.35 -16.30 3.62
C GLU A 624 1.84 -15.04 2.92
N LEU A 625 2.62 -15.20 1.85
CA LEU A 625 3.06 -14.08 1.01
C LEU A 625 1.86 -13.30 0.47
N TYR A 626 0.89 -14.01 -0.10
CA TYR A 626 -0.32 -13.39 -0.68
C TYR A 626 -1.11 -12.59 0.36
N TYR A 627 -1.38 -13.16 1.54
CA TYR A 627 -2.13 -12.46 2.59
C TYR A 627 -1.38 -11.25 3.13
N ASN A 628 -0.06 -11.35 3.33
CA ASN A 628 0.74 -10.20 3.80
C ASN A 628 0.81 -9.10 2.75
N ALA A 629 0.88 -9.44 1.46
CA ALA A 629 0.90 -8.46 0.38
C ALA A 629 -0.46 -7.80 0.12
N THR A 630 -1.60 -8.50 0.34
CA THR A 630 -2.92 -8.00 -0.09
C THR A 630 -3.85 -7.64 1.06
N LYS A 631 -3.89 -8.48 2.12
CA LYS A 631 -4.83 -8.33 3.22
C LYS A 631 -4.24 -7.55 4.40
N PHE A 632 -2.99 -7.86 4.76
CA PHE A 632 -2.35 -7.28 5.94
C PHE A 632 -1.49 -6.05 5.63
N GLY A 633 -1.21 -5.76 4.34
CA GLY A 633 -0.43 -4.60 3.94
C GLY A 633 1.04 -4.62 4.39
N ARG A 634 1.60 -5.79 4.76
CA ARG A 634 3.00 -5.96 5.20
C ARG A 634 3.90 -6.28 4.01
N TYR A 635 4.12 -5.29 3.14
CA TYR A 635 4.78 -5.49 1.85
C TYR A 635 6.26 -5.90 1.98
N GLY A 636 7.02 -5.30 2.91
CA GLY A 636 8.42 -5.66 3.16
C GLY A 636 8.57 -7.10 3.63
N TYR A 637 7.69 -7.55 4.51
CA TYR A 637 7.63 -8.95 4.96
C TYR A 637 7.27 -9.90 3.81
N ALA A 638 6.29 -9.55 2.97
CA ALA A 638 5.93 -10.33 1.79
C ALA A 638 7.10 -10.42 0.79
N CYS A 639 7.87 -9.32 0.61
CA CYS A 639 9.10 -9.33 -0.20
C CYS A 639 10.17 -10.26 0.39
N ALA A 640 10.34 -10.29 1.72
CA ALA A 640 11.28 -11.20 2.39
C ALA A 640 10.90 -12.68 2.19
N LEU A 641 9.59 -13.02 2.34
CA LEU A 641 9.08 -14.35 2.01
C LEU A 641 9.36 -14.73 0.56
N GLY A 642 9.07 -13.83 -0.39
CA GLY A 642 9.34 -14.03 -1.81
C GLY A 642 10.81 -14.27 -2.10
N LEU A 643 11.70 -13.53 -1.43
CA LEU A 643 13.16 -13.69 -1.56
C LEU A 643 13.65 -15.06 -1.07
N VAL A 644 13.13 -15.54 0.06
CA VAL A 644 13.46 -16.89 0.59
C VAL A 644 12.95 -17.98 -0.35
N MET A 645 11.72 -17.86 -0.85
CA MET A 645 11.17 -18.80 -1.84
C MET A 645 11.98 -18.79 -3.14
N PHE A 646 12.36 -17.62 -3.64
CA PHE A 646 13.23 -17.46 -4.80
C PHE A 646 14.58 -18.13 -4.60
N ALA A 647 15.23 -17.90 -3.44
CA ALA A 647 16.51 -18.52 -3.10
C ALA A 647 16.40 -20.06 -3.07
N ALA A 648 15.33 -20.61 -2.49
CA ALA A 648 15.07 -22.04 -2.49
C ALA A 648 14.95 -22.62 -3.91
N ILE A 649 14.17 -21.97 -4.77
CA ILE A 649 14.02 -22.38 -6.20
C ILE A 649 15.37 -22.29 -6.91
N MET A 650 16.11 -21.20 -6.73
CA MET A 650 17.41 -21.00 -7.38
C MET A 650 18.43 -22.06 -6.95
N ILE A 651 18.52 -22.37 -5.66
CA ILE A 651 19.43 -23.42 -5.15
C ILE A 651 19.09 -24.77 -5.76
N CYS A 652 17.83 -25.17 -5.76
CA CYS A 652 17.41 -26.43 -6.36
C CYS A 652 17.69 -26.48 -7.85
N THR A 653 17.45 -25.39 -8.58
CA THR A 653 17.74 -25.31 -10.02
C THR A 653 19.25 -25.42 -10.27
N LEU A 654 20.09 -24.74 -9.49
CA LEU A 654 21.56 -24.83 -9.62
C LEU A 654 22.08 -26.23 -9.29
N ILE A 655 21.56 -26.89 -8.27
CA ILE A 655 21.92 -28.29 -7.95
C ILE A 655 21.60 -29.18 -9.12
N GLN A 656 20.42 -29.05 -9.72
CA GLN A 656 20.03 -29.89 -10.85
C GLN A 656 20.84 -29.59 -12.11
N MET A 657 21.17 -28.34 -12.41
CA MET A 657 22.06 -28.00 -13.53
C MET A 657 23.46 -28.62 -13.38
N ARG A 658 23.92 -28.82 -12.14
CA ARG A 658 25.20 -29.50 -11.85
C ARG A 658 25.12 -31.03 -11.97
N LEU A 659 23.93 -31.61 -11.81
CA LEU A 659 23.72 -33.04 -12.05
C LEU A 659 23.72 -33.29 -13.56
N LYS A 660 24.90 -33.18 -14.20
CA LYS A 660 25.12 -33.43 -15.62
C LYS A 660 24.52 -34.77 -16.00
N SER A 661 23.87 -34.83 -17.16
CA SER A 661 23.61 -36.12 -17.82
C SER A 661 24.96 -36.72 -18.17
N SER A 662 25.15 -38.01 -17.81
CA SER A 662 26.37 -38.79 -18.11
C SER A 662 26.57 -39.03 -19.60
N ASP A 663 25.78 -38.40 -20.46
CA ASP A 663 25.70 -38.66 -21.90
C ASP A 663 26.27 -37.54 -22.77
N GLU A 664 26.96 -36.56 -22.17
CA GLU A 664 27.71 -35.50 -22.89
C GLU A 664 29.25 -35.72 -22.86
N ASN A 665 29.74 -36.94 -22.76
CA ASN A 665 31.14 -37.28 -23.01
C ASN A 665 31.29 -38.20 -24.19
#